data_c06db39555f912437e5ded8c68fa24ab
#
_entry.id   c06db39555f912437e5ded8c68fa24ab
#
_cell.length_a   1.000
_cell.length_b   1.000
_cell.length_c   1.000
_cell.angle_alpha   90.00
_cell.angle_beta   90.00
_cell.angle_gamma   90.00
#
_symmetry.space_group_name_H-M   'P 1'
#
loop_
_entity.id
_entity.type
_entity.pdbx_description
1 polymer ?
#
loop_
_entity_poly.entity_id
_entity_poly.type
_entity_poly.pdbx_seq_one_letter_code
_entity_poly.pdbx_strand_id
1 'polypeptide(L)'
;MVLPNARAAVALRSAFDRVQNDRGLAAWEPARVFAWTQWTSGLWNELIVRGAETRLLLNEAQEHSLWKEIVSGATDTLATSDSLADLARSAFRLAATYNAIPRLRSSANTHDSRAFADWTDAFLKRCAAQNLLSESLLHEALRVHLLKQTLVAPTELHLVGFADAPPSQQAFVEALESSGTRIVSYAPMSASGTGAIRALVRAKDHREEFTTAARWIRAFLGQADLPVRSVAVLLPDLGEERAHVEAMFREQIAPELQSIHEDLSSTPWEFSSGVALNTLPLVQTAVALAQWAATPLPLERISGLLLSPYVGVAQDRDVAAVFDAQVLRRFKPLRPEASLAGLLERSSRHLNTPAPEWLRQLQRFLSSVDLTAARTFADWTDLLRALTQRAHWPGPRTLSALEFAATQAFDHALDSVATLDFAGRRVTFFTALQALDRQLAATRFSPPATHAPIQVMTPEESIGSHFDAVVFLNATDSLWPGSAKPHPLLAWSLQRSLQMPGTDATLHYKQAAQFAEDLLKRSTHSIFFAAEEDANGKLRPSPIVLSLGLDELEANELIAAQPEVTPLTLVSIPDTTSLPALPSAHIKGGSRVLQLQAACGFRAFAEFRLQAQELDDFILGLDAPASGARIHQALSNFWREVRTQDALRRMPLEERYRLLRQAVDEAISLHLSLENTWDEAYIALQTQRMNTVLQQWLEVELQRGPFSILTSEHKEDVTIGPLTLELRFDRIDKVDGDEPGSSGFVLVDYKTGASGRPQDWFGERPDDPQLPLYALPYQAGELKGMAFGKVRTGEMKWLGLQAYEGVLPGSSVNQVVDLQELVEEWHEVLHRLALEFAEGRALVDPKDYPTTCAHCAQRLLCRLDPSSLLQASVDEAIEESDD
;
A
#
# COMPACT_ATOMS: atom_id res chain seq x y z
N MET A 1 20.07 37.12 14.16
CA MET A 1 20.21 35.91 14.95
C MET A 1 20.31 34.71 14.01
N VAL A 2 21.16 33.75 14.33
CA VAL A 2 21.33 32.53 13.54
C VAL A 2 21.26 31.32 14.47
N LEU A 3 20.52 30.27 14.02
CA LEU A 3 20.30 29.04 14.74
C LEU A 3 20.79 27.85 13.91
N PRO A 4 21.04 26.68 14.51
CA PRO A 4 21.59 25.52 13.79
C PRO A 4 20.65 24.99 12.70
N ASN A 5 19.35 25.00 12.95
CA ASN A 5 18.36 24.40 12.08
C ASN A 5 17.18 25.34 11.78
N ALA A 6 16.44 25.05 10.70
CA ALA A 6 15.31 25.87 10.24
C ALA A 6 14.14 25.89 11.24
N ARG A 7 13.90 24.78 11.95
CA ARG A 7 12.79 24.66 12.92
C ARG A 7 12.97 25.59 14.11
N ALA A 8 14.17 25.60 14.71
CA ALA A 8 14.49 26.48 15.81
C ALA A 8 14.35 27.96 15.37
N ALA A 9 14.76 28.27 14.13
CA ALA A 9 14.60 29.62 13.57
C ALA A 9 13.12 30.01 13.38
N VAL A 10 12.29 29.10 12.90
CA VAL A 10 10.83 29.31 12.77
C VAL A 10 10.20 29.49 14.15
N ALA A 11 10.52 28.60 15.11
CA ALA A 11 9.97 28.67 16.48
C ALA A 11 10.28 30.02 17.15
N LEU A 12 11.53 30.51 17.02
CA LEU A 12 11.94 31.78 17.59
C LEU A 12 11.25 32.97 16.90
N ARG A 13 11.06 32.97 15.57
CA ARG A 13 10.29 34.00 14.87
C ARG A 13 8.84 34.03 15.33
N SER A 14 8.21 32.86 15.42
CA SER A 14 6.82 32.75 15.88
C SER A 14 6.64 33.19 17.33
N ALA A 15 7.64 32.92 18.19
CA ALA A 15 7.64 33.42 19.56
C ALA A 15 7.75 34.96 19.59
N PHE A 16 8.61 35.53 18.76
CA PHE A 16 8.72 36.98 18.59
C PHE A 16 7.39 37.58 18.12
N ASP A 17 6.78 37.02 17.08
CA ASP A 17 5.51 37.51 16.53
C ASP A 17 4.38 37.44 17.56
N ARG A 18 4.32 36.38 18.38
CA ARG A 18 3.37 36.31 19.50
C ARG A 18 3.55 37.46 20.49
N VAL A 19 4.78 37.70 20.91
CA VAL A 19 5.09 38.81 21.84
C VAL A 19 4.69 40.18 21.24
N GLN A 20 4.87 40.40 19.94
CA GLN A 20 4.42 41.65 19.30
C GLN A 20 2.89 41.75 19.24
N ASN A 21 2.22 40.63 18.94
CA ASN A 21 0.75 40.57 18.96
C ASN A 21 0.19 40.81 20.37
N ASP A 22 0.79 40.22 21.42
CA ASP A 22 0.40 40.43 22.82
C ASP A 22 0.60 41.88 23.26
N ARG A 23 1.54 42.64 22.63
CA ARG A 23 1.71 44.08 22.78
C ARG A 23 0.66 44.91 22.06
N GLY A 24 -0.28 44.24 21.32
CA GLY A 24 -1.34 44.91 20.58
C GLY A 24 -0.89 45.60 19.28
N LEU A 25 0.28 45.26 18.74
CA LEU A 25 0.77 45.85 17.50
C LEU A 25 0.04 45.18 16.31
N ALA A 26 -0.48 45.98 15.40
CA ALA A 26 -1.12 45.49 14.18
C ALA A 26 -0.13 45.16 13.04
N ALA A 27 1.10 45.68 13.11
CA ALA A 27 2.18 45.43 12.17
C ALA A 27 3.53 45.68 12.86
N TRP A 28 4.54 44.88 12.47
CA TRP A 28 5.92 45.00 12.97
C TRP A 28 6.93 44.55 11.92
N GLU A 29 8.19 44.97 12.05
CA GLU A 29 9.29 44.46 11.25
C GLU A 29 9.57 43.01 11.67
N PRO A 30 9.63 42.06 10.72
CA PRO A 30 9.91 40.65 11.07
C PRO A 30 11.31 40.51 11.68
N ALA A 31 11.43 39.63 12.67
CA ALA A 31 12.69 39.36 13.31
C ALA A 31 13.71 38.76 12.29
N ARG A 32 14.94 39.30 12.26
CA ARG A 32 16.02 38.79 11.45
C ARG A 32 16.63 37.52 12.08
N VAL A 33 15.87 36.44 11.99
CA VAL A 33 16.23 35.12 12.53
C VAL A 33 16.31 34.12 11.38
N PHE A 34 17.45 33.47 11.25
CA PHE A 34 17.76 32.58 10.13
C PHE A 34 18.31 31.23 10.62
N ALA A 35 18.10 30.15 9.88
CA ALA A 35 18.89 28.95 10.01
C ALA A 35 20.30 29.21 9.42
N TRP A 36 21.31 28.48 9.91
CA TRP A 36 22.69 28.63 9.47
C TRP A 36 22.85 28.48 7.95
N THR A 37 22.28 27.43 7.36
CA THR A 37 22.34 27.17 5.92
C THR A 37 21.64 28.25 5.11
N GLN A 38 20.47 28.72 5.55
CA GLN A 38 19.72 29.79 4.91
C GLN A 38 20.50 31.11 4.93
N TRP A 39 21.14 31.42 6.05
CA TRP A 39 21.92 32.65 6.19
C TRP A 39 23.18 32.64 5.32
N THR A 40 23.94 31.52 5.31
CA THR A 40 25.16 31.40 4.49
C THR A 40 24.86 31.39 2.99
N SER A 41 23.78 30.71 2.55
CA SER A 41 23.32 30.77 1.16
C SER A 41 22.84 32.17 0.77
N GLY A 42 22.22 32.90 1.70
CA GLY A 42 21.81 34.29 1.52
C GLY A 42 23.03 35.21 1.27
N LEU A 43 24.12 35.03 2.03
CA LEU A 43 25.37 35.78 1.81
C LEU A 43 26.00 35.49 0.44
N TRP A 44 25.94 34.22 -0.01
CA TRP A 44 26.41 33.84 -1.34
C TRP A 44 25.58 34.49 -2.45
N ASN A 45 24.25 34.46 -2.32
CA ASN A 45 23.34 35.12 -3.28
C ASN A 45 23.59 36.64 -3.36
N GLU A 46 23.91 37.27 -2.23
CA GLU A 46 24.26 38.70 -2.21
C GLU A 46 25.55 38.96 -3.01
N LEU A 47 26.56 38.10 -2.92
CA LEU A 47 27.78 38.19 -3.72
C LEU A 47 27.50 38.07 -5.23
N ILE A 48 26.63 37.13 -5.61
CA ILE A 48 26.20 36.93 -7.00
C ILE A 48 25.47 38.22 -7.52
N VAL A 49 24.49 38.71 -6.76
CA VAL A 49 23.69 39.92 -7.17
C VAL A 49 24.60 41.15 -7.32
N ARG A 50 25.64 41.27 -6.49
CA ARG A 50 26.62 42.36 -6.59
C ARG A 50 27.64 42.14 -7.69
N GLY A 51 27.64 41.00 -8.38
CA GLY A 51 28.66 40.66 -9.39
C GLY A 51 30.07 40.38 -8.81
N ALA A 52 30.19 40.20 -7.51
CA ALA A 52 31.47 39.89 -6.85
C ALA A 52 31.81 38.37 -6.98
N GLU A 53 30.85 37.58 -7.34
CA GLU A 53 30.99 36.13 -7.56
C GLU A 53 30.22 35.71 -8.82
N THR A 54 30.70 34.69 -9.53
CA THR A 54 30.07 34.18 -10.77
C THR A 54 29.86 32.68 -10.76
N ARG A 55 30.43 31.94 -9.76
CA ARG A 55 30.29 30.49 -9.66
C ARG A 55 28.85 30.13 -9.33
N LEU A 56 28.31 29.17 -10.07
CA LEU A 56 27.01 28.57 -9.76
C LEU A 56 27.14 27.68 -8.51
N LEU A 57 26.37 27.96 -7.47
CA LEU A 57 26.23 27.06 -6.33
C LEU A 57 25.39 25.85 -6.75
N LEU A 58 26.01 24.68 -6.71
CA LEU A 58 25.35 23.42 -7.08
C LEU A 58 24.23 23.07 -6.09
N ASN A 59 23.07 22.73 -6.62
CA ASN A 59 22.05 22.07 -5.81
C ASN A 59 22.36 20.57 -5.67
N GLU A 60 21.58 19.89 -4.82
CA GLU A 60 21.80 18.47 -4.49
C GLU A 60 21.72 17.56 -5.73
N ALA A 61 20.77 17.78 -6.63
CA ALA A 61 20.59 16.98 -7.86
C ALA A 61 21.76 17.16 -8.82
N GLN A 62 22.22 18.39 -9.00
CA GLN A 62 23.38 18.72 -9.84
C GLN A 62 24.68 18.11 -9.29
N GLU A 63 24.92 18.25 -7.98
CA GLU A 63 26.11 17.69 -7.33
C GLU A 63 26.13 16.16 -7.42
N HIS A 64 25.01 15.51 -7.14
CA HIS A 64 24.88 14.06 -7.32
C HIS A 64 25.14 13.63 -8.76
N SER A 65 24.60 14.35 -9.76
CA SER A 65 24.83 14.04 -11.17
C SER A 65 26.30 14.09 -11.56
N LEU A 66 27.06 15.07 -11.04
CA LEU A 66 28.49 15.17 -11.27
C LEU A 66 29.26 14.01 -10.61
N TRP A 67 28.95 13.69 -9.36
CA TRP A 67 29.55 12.53 -8.68
C TRP A 67 29.28 11.22 -9.41
N LYS A 68 28.04 11.03 -9.88
CA LYS A 68 27.67 9.84 -10.65
C LYS A 68 28.49 9.70 -11.94
N GLU A 69 28.70 10.77 -12.67
CA GLU A 69 29.57 10.76 -13.87
C GLU A 69 31.00 10.37 -13.56
N ILE A 70 31.58 10.95 -12.50
CA ILE A 70 32.97 10.72 -12.12
C ILE A 70 33.15 9.27 -11.67
N VAL A 71 32.26 8.77 -10.83
CA VAL A 71 32.31 7.41 -10.32
C VAL A 71 32.07 6.39 -11.43
N SER A 72 31.08 6.60 -12.30
CA SER A 72 30.78 5.71 -13.44
C SER A 72 31.90 5.68 -14.48
N GLY A 73 32.62 6.80 -14.67
CA GLY A 73 33.79 6.84 -15.57
C GLY A 73 35.03 6.13 -15.01
N ALA A 74 35.06 5.83 -13.72
CA ALA A 74 36.18 5.18 -13.04
C ALA A 74 35.93 3.71 -12.69
N THR A 75 34.71 3.21 -12.84
CA THR A 75 34.30 1.84 -12.47
C THR A 75 33.59 1.15 -13.63
N ASP A 76 33.95 -0.12 -13.90
CA ASP A 76 33.34 -0.93 -14.97
C ASP A 76 31.91 -1.44 -14.63
N THR A 77 31.40 -1.18 -13.42
CA THR A 77 30.11 -1.67 -12.95
C THR A 77 29.07 -0.56 -12.89
N LEU A 78 28.17 -0.53 -13.88
CA LEU A 78 27.06 0.44 -13.97
C LEU A 78 25.98 0.25 -12.87
N ALA A 79 25.83 -0.95 -12.32
CA ALA A 79 24.71 -1.30 -11.44
C ALA A 79 24.73 -0.62 -10.05
N THR A 80 25.90 -0.14 -9.57
CA THR A 80 26.09 0.45 -8.22
C THR A 80 26.46 1.93 -8.24
N SER A 81 26.40 2.58 -9.40
CA SER A 81 26.92 3.94 -9.58
C SER A 81 26.16 5.00 -8.77
N ASP A 82 24.86 4.87 -8.57
CA ASP A 82 24.05 5.84 -7.81
C ASP A 82 24.38 5.79 -6.31
N SER A 83 24.37 4.61 -5.69
CA SER A 83 24.70 4.46 -4.27
C SER A 83 26.16 4.84 -3.96
N LEU A 84 27.06 4.54 -4.89
CA LEU A 84 28.47 4.90 -4.73
C LEU A 84 28.69 6.41 -4.92
N ALA A 85 27.92 7.07 -5.78
CA ALA A 85 27.93 8.53 -5.94
C ALA A 85 27.41 9.23 -4.66
N ASP A 86 26.35 8.73 -4.04
CA ASP A 86 25.85 9.24 -2.77
C ASP A 86 26.86 9.03 -1.64
N LEU A 87 27.53 7.87 -1.62
CA LEU A 87 28.59 7.59 -0.66
C LEU A 87 29.78 8.53 -0.87
N ALA A 88 30.19 8.78 -2.11
CA ALA A 88 31.28 9.72 -2.42
C ALA A 88 30.90 11.17 -2.05
N ARG A 89 29.68 11.60 -2.34
CA ARG A 89 29.16 12.91 -1.96
C ARG A 89 29.14 13.09 -0.43
N SER A 90 28.71 12.08 0.32
CA SER A 90 28.70 12.13 1.78
C SER A 90 30.12 12.16 2.37
N ALA A 91 31.07 11.41 1.80
CA ALA A 91 32.48 11.47 2.16
C ALA A 91 33.08 12.87 1.91
N PHE A 92 32.75 13.46 0.75
CA PHE A 92 33.22 14.78 0.38
C PHE A 92 32.68 15.86 1.33
N ARG A 93 31.39 15.81 1.66
CA ARG A 93 30.78 16.73 2.63
C ARG A 93 31.44 16.60 4.00
N LEU A 94 31.69 15.36 4.48
CA LEU A 94 32.36 15.12 5.75
C LEU A 94 33.79 15.66 5.71
N ALA A 95 34.54 15.40 4.64
CA ALA A 95 35.89 15.91 4.46
C ALA A 95 35.95 17.46 4.40
N ALA A 96 35.01 18.10 3.72
CA ALA A 96 34.89 19.55 3.67
C ALA A 96 34.57 20.14 5.05
N THR A 97 33.63 19.57 5.77
CA THR A 97 33.21 20.00 7.11
C THR A 97 34.38 19.97 8.11
N TYR A 98 35.28 19.00 8.00
CA TYR A 98 36.45 18.85 8.87
C TYR A 98 37.74 19.41 8.27
N ASN A 99 37.67 20.21 7.22
CA ASN A 99 38.81 20.81 6.53
C ASN A 99 39.89 19.76 6.11
N ALA A 100 39.45 18.56 5.76
CA ALA A 100 40.28 17.39 5.47
C ALA A 100 40.65 17.25 3.99
N ILE A 101 40.04 17.97 3.08
CA ILE A 101 40.25 17.83 1.62
C ILE A 101 41.72 17.86 1.23
N PRO A 102 42.57 18.82 1.72
CA PRO A 102 43.97 18.86 1.35
C PRO A 102 44.81 17.64 1.81
N ARG A 103 44.30 16.91 2.80
CA ARG A 103 44.95 15.74 3.41
C ARG A 103 44.49 14.40 2.85
N LEU A 104 43.43 14.36 2.01
CA LEU A 104 42.84 13.11 1.50
C LEU A 104 43.88 12.23 0.80
N ARG A 105 44.62 12.79 -0.14
CA ARG A 105 45.63 12.04 -0.92
C ARG A 105 46.77 11.52 -0.06
N SER A 106 47.30 12.35 0.83
CA SER A 106 48.43 11.98 1.70
C SER A 106 48.10 10.94 2.76
N SER A 107 46.81 10.82 3.14
CA SER A 107 46.33 9.88 4.15
C SER A 107 45.74 8.60 3.55
N ALA A 108 45.51 8.54 2.25
CA ALA A 108 44.89 7.40 1.56
C ALA A 108 45.78 6.15 1.63
N ASN A 109 45.33 5.13 2.35
CA ASN A 109 46.07 3.88 2.60
C ASN A 109 45.33 2.62 2.12
N THR A 110 44.04 2.70 1.82
CA THR A 110 43.21 1.62 1.24
C THR A 110 42.96 1.88 -0.23
N HIS A 111 42.46 0.87 -0.96
CA HIS A 111 42.06 1.03 -2.36
C HIS A 111 40.93 2.08 -2.46
N ASP A 112 39.89 1.97 -1.60
CA ASP A 112 38.74 2.83 -1.62
C ASP A 112 39.09 4.29 -1.28
N SER A 113 39.96 4.51 -0.27
CA SER A 113 40.40 5.86 0.08
C SER A 113 41.25 6.52 -1.01
N ARG A 114 42.01 5.74 -1.80
CA ARG A 114 42.78 6.24 -2.98
C ARG A 114 41.82 6.58 -4.12
N ALA A 115 40.87 5.68 -4.43
CA ALA A 115 39.85 5.93 -5.44
C ALA A 115 39.03 7.19 -5.11
N PHE A 116 38.61 7.34 -3.87
CA PHE A 116 37.89 8.53 -3.43
C PHE A 116 38.73 9.81 -3.54
N ALA A 117 40.02 9.77 -3.22
CA ALA A 117 40.94 10.93 -3.41
C ALA A 117 41.04 11.32 -4.90
N ASP A 118 41.12 10.32 -5.81
CA ASP A 118 41.16 10.56 -7.26
C ASP A 118 39.81 11.13 -7.76
N TRP A 119 38.70 10.61 -7.30
CA TRP A 119 37.37 11.15 -7.62
C TRP A 119 37.18 12.57 -7.11
N THR A 120 37.69 12.87 -5.89
CA THR A 120 37.64 14.22 -5.33
C THR A 120 38.43 15.21 -6.19
N ASP A 121 39.67 14.84 -6.61
CA ASP A 121 40.46 15.68 -7.51
C ASP A 121 39.76 15.91 -8.86
N ALA A 122 39.12 14.87 -9.42
CA ALA A 122 38.33 14.98 -10.65
C ALA A 122 37.11 15.90 -10.46
N PHE A 123 36.41 15.79 -9.34
CA PHE A 123 35.29 16.64 -9.00
C PHE A 123 35.66 18.11 -8.88
N LEU A 124 36.73 18.41 -8.12
CA LEU A 124 37.20 19.77 -7.95
C LEU A 124 37.70 20.38 -9.28
N LYS A 125 38.40 19.61 -10.12
CA LYS A 125 38.79 20.04 -11.47
C LYS A 125 37.58 20.35 -12.34
N ARG A 126 36.56 19.50 -12.28
CA ARG A 126 35.34 19.72 -13.05
C ARG A 126 34.61 20.98 -12.58
N CYS A 127 34.46 21.16 -11.26
CA CYS A 127 33.85 22.37 -10.70
C CYS A 127 34.60 23.64 -11.14
N ALA A 128 35.95 23.62 -11.07
CA ALA A 128 36.74 24.76 -11.49
C ALA A 128 36.62 25.05 -13.00
N ALA A 129 36.64 24.02 -13.86
CA ALA A 129 36.48 24.15 -15.31
C ALA A 129 35.13 24.69 -15.76
N GLN A 130 34.07 24.40 -15.00
CA GLN A 130 32.67 24.77 -15.32
C GLN A 130 32.15 25.94 -14.48
N ASN A 131 32.98 26.59 -13.71
CA ASN A 131 32.63 27.70 -12.82
C ASN A 131 31.53 27.35 -11.81
N LEU A 132 31.68 26.18 -11.15
CA LEU A 132 30.75 25.62 -10.19
C LEU A 132 31.33 25.66 -8.77
N LEU A 133 30.44 25.69 -7.76
CA LEU A 133 30.79 25.56 -6.35
C LEU A 133 29.91 24.52 -5.69
N SER A 134 30.50 23.53 -4.99
CA SER A 134 29.76 22.62 -4.11
C SER A 134 29.31 23.37 -2.85
N GLU A 135 28.08 23.09 -2.39
CA GLU A 135 27.56 23.62 -1.12
C GLU A 135 28.49 23.28 0.06
N SER A 136 29.15 22.10 0.03
CA SER A 136 30.11 21.66 1.06
C SER A 136 31.29 22.59 1.22
N LEU A 137 31.64 23.39 0.20
CA LEU A 137 32.76 24.35 0.20
C LEU A 137 32.30 25.81 0.43
N LEU A 138 31.02 26.04 0.69
CA LEU A 138 30.46 27.39 0.80
C LEU A 138 31.12 28.22 1.92
N HIS A 139 31.37 27.62 3.10
CA HIS A 139 32.01 28.32 4.22
C HIS A 139 33.40 28.82 3.87
N GLU A 140 34.23 27.97 3.21
CA GLU A 140 35.57 28.34 2.77
C GLU A 140 35.50 29.45 1.69
N ALA A 141 34.55 29.33 0.75
CA ALA A 141 34.37 30.35 -0.29
C ALA A 141 33.99 31.71 0.33
N LEU A 142 33.01 31.72 1.27
CA LEU A 142 32.62 32.94 2.00
C LEU A 142 33.78 33.52 2.82
N ARG A 143 34.60 32.66 3.47
CA ARG A 143 35.80 33.06 4.19
C ARG A 143 36.78 33.80 3.28
N VAL A 144 36.99 33.28 2.07
CA VAL A 144 37.87 33.95 1.07
C VAL A 144 37.34 35.34 0.68
N HIS A 145 36.04 35.51 0.53
CA HIS A 145 35.39 36.80 0.22
C HIS A 145 35.49 37.79 1.39
N LEU A 146 35.41 37.30 2.64
CA LEU A 146 35.69 38.14 3.83
C LEU A 146 37.12 38.66 3.84
N LEU A 147 38.12 37.77 3.62
CA LEU A 147 39.52 38.14 3.57
C LEU A 147 39.83 39.14 2.44
N LYS A 148 39.12 39.03 1.32
CA LYS A 148 39.25 39.96 0.20
C LYS A 148 38.40 41.24 0.37
N GLN A 149 37.68 41.39 1.46
CA GLN A 149 36.77 42.51 1.72
C GLN A 149 35.67 42.71 0.65
N THR A 150 35.32 41.66 -0.09
CA THR A 150 34.26 41.68 -1.10
C THR A 150 32.91 41.31 -0.49
N LEU A 151 32.92 40.60 0.64
CA LEU A 151 31.73 40.32 1.46
C LEU A 151 31.72 41.33 2.63
N VAL A 152 30.61 42.03 2.81
CA VAL A 152 30.44 42.94 3.95
C VAL A 152 29.99 42.09 5.16
N ALA A 153 30.86 42.07 6.17
CA ALA A 153 30.58 41.38 7.42
C ALA A 153 29.44 42.11 8.20
N PRO A 154 28.51 41.40 8.85
CA PRO A 154 27.55 42.04 9.73
C PRO A 154 28.24 42.70 10.94
N THR A 155 27.70 43.81 11.44
CA THR A 155 28.27 44.46 12.62
C THR A 155 28.14 43.59 13.90
N GLU A 156 27.07 42.84 14.02
CA GLU A 156 26.76 41.97 15.16
C GLU A 156 26.05 40.72 14.70
N LEU A 157 26.46 39.56 15.24
CA LEU A 157 25.88 38.26 14.97
C LEU A 157 25.59 37.52 16.29
N HIS A 158 24.33 37.16 16.48
CA HIS A 158 23.87 36.39 17.62
C HIS A 158 23.76 34.93 17.27
N LEU A 159 24.51 34.05 17.92
CA LEU A 159 24.50 32.60 17.74
C LEU A 159 23.78 31.88 18.89
N VAL A 160 22.84 31.07 18.59
CA VAL A 160 22.04 30.31 19.58
C VAL A 160 22.17 28.79 19.28
N GLY A 161 22.68 28.03 20.24
CA GLY A 161 22.76 26.56 20.10
C GLY A 161 23.97 26.04 19.32
N PHE A 162 25.06 26.77 19.24
CA PHE A 162 26.32 26.42 18.53
C PHE A 162 27.45 25.95 19.45
N ALA A 163 27.15 25.16 20.51
CA ALA A 163 28.16 24.72 21.46
C ALA A 163 29.25 23.86 20.81
N ASP A 164 28.88 23.01 19.83
CA ASP A 164 29.77 22.06 19.12
C ASP A 164 29.76 22.30 17.62
N ALA A 165 30.06 23.52 17.18
CA ALA A 165 30.08 23.83 15.74
C ALA A 165 31.22 23.06 15.03
N PRO A 166 30.98 22.52 13.83
CA PRO A 166 32.01 21.82 13.05
C PRO A 166 33.21 22.74 12.66
N PRO A 167 34.42 22.20 12.42
CA PRO A 167 35.62 23.00 12.16
C PRO A 167 35.48 24.02 11.01
N SER A 168 34.75 23.69 9.93
CA SER A 168 34.52 24.65 8.82
C SER A 168 33.62 25.81 9.23
N GLN A 169 32.63 25.60 10.11
CA GLN A 169 31.77 26.65 10.65
C GLN A 169 32.57 27.54 11.62
N GLN A 170 33.36 26.93 12.54
CA GLN A 170 34.22 27.63 13.48
C GLN A 170 35.19 28.56 12.72
N ALA A 171 35.88 28.05 11.69
CA ALA A 171 36.82 28.85 10.89
C ALA A 171 36.10 30.02 10.18
N PHE A 172 34.86 29.86 9.78
CA PHE A 172 34.07 30.97 9.19
C PHE A 172 33.66 32.00 10.24
N VAL A 173 33.23 31.58 11.44
CA VAL A 173 32.90 32.47 12.58
C VAL A 173 34.14 33.27 13.02
N GLU A 174 35.31 32.64 13.16
CA GLU A 174 36.59 33.27 13.45
C GLU A 174 36.99 34.32 12.40
N ALA A 175 36.74 34.03 11.13
CA ALA A 175 36.95 35.00 10.05
C ALA A 175 36.03 36.21 10.14
N LEU A 176 34.76 36.02 10.55
CA LEU A 176 33.83 37.12 10.80
C LEU A 176 34.29 38.00 11.99
N GLU A 177 34.73 37.41 13.09
CA GLU A 177 35.26 38.14 14.24
C GLU A 177 36.51 38.96 13.85
N SER A 178 37.45 38.33 13.10
CA SER A 178 38.65 38.98 12.59
C SER A 178 38.34 40.14 11.63
N SER A 179 37.16 40.08 10.97
CA SER A 179 36.64 41.13 10.08
C SER A 179 35.85 42.23 10.83
N GLY A 180 35.75 42.16 12.17
CA GLY A 180 35.13 43.19 13.02
C GLY A 180 33.68 42.90 13.42
N THR A 181 33.15 41.69 13.13
CA THR A 181 31.82 41.28 13.60
C THR A 181 31.85 40.97 15.10
N ARG A 182 30.95 41.61 15.87
CA ARG A 182 30.76 41.22 17.28
C ARG A 182 29.93 39.93 17.34
N ILE A 183 30.48 38.85 17.84
CA ILE A 183 29.79 37.58 18.07
C ILE A 183 29.23 37.55 19.49
N VAL A 184 27.89 37.25 19.61
CA VAL A 184 27.22 37.06 20.88
C VAL A 184 26.64 35.66 20.91
N SER A 185 27.18 34.77 21.73
CA SER A 185 26.72 33.38 21.91
C SER A 185 25.78 33.31 23.11
N TYR A 186 24.67 32.62 22.92
CA TYR A 186 23.68 32.40 23.98
C TYR A 186 23.77 30.95 24.42
N ALA A 187 24.00 30.76 25.73
CA ALA A 187 23.83 29.45 26.36
C ALA A 187 22.33 29.11 26.51
N PRO A 188 21.98 27.84 26.54
CA PRO A 188 20.61 27.42 26.81
C PRO A 188 20.14 27.94 28.17
N MET A 189 18.93 28.48 28.23
CA MET A 189 18.31 28.90 29.48
C MET A 189 17.94 27.68 30.30
N SER A 190 18.21 27.71 31.63
CA SER A 190 17.77 26.67 32.53
C SER A 190 16.29 26.86 32.87
N ALA A 191 15.51 25.79 32.71
CA ALA A 191 14.14 25.78 33.16
C ALA A 191 14.11 25.59 34.69
N SER A 192 13.40 26.47 35.44
CA SER A 192 13.19 26.33 36.87
C SER A 192 11.68 26.20 37.11
N GLY A 193 11.22 25.05 37.55
CA GLY A 193 9.82 24.84 37.93
C GLY A 193 9.69 23.99 39.19
N THR A 194 8.72 24.30 40.04
CA THR A 194 8.32 23.46 41.17
C THR A 194 7.47 22.32 40.66
N GLY A 195 7.79 21.06 41.08
CA GLY A 195 7.04 19.87 40.66
C GLY A 195 7.58 19.20 39.37
N ALA A 196 8.87 19.39 39.07
CA ALA A 196 9.55 18.75 37.92
C ALA A 196 9.56 17.23 38.10
N ILE A 197 9.11 16.52 37.05
CA ILE A 197 9.26 15.05 36.95
C ILE A 197 10.54 14.77 36.16
N ARG A 198 11.45 13.98 36.75
CA ARG A 198 12.68 13.51 36.12
C ARG A 198 12.79 12.01 36.37
N ALA A 199 12.33 11.23 35.40
CA ALA A 199 12.17 9.79 35.59
C ALA A 199 12.69 8.96 34.43
N LEU A 200 13.16 7.75 34.76
CA LEU A 200 13.32 6.63 33.83
C LEU A 200 12.15 5.68 34.06
N VAL A 201 11.34 5.50 33.01
CA VAL A 201 10.18 4.61 33.03
C VAL A 201 10.54 3.30 32.37
N ARG A 202 10.36 2.19 33.12
CA ARG A 202 10.49 0.83 32.61
C ARG A 202 9.17 0.39 32.02
N ALA A 203 9.20 -0.07 30.77
CA ALA A 203 8.05 -0.65 30.10
C ALA A 203 8.37 -2.10 29.72
N LYS A 204 7.38 -2.96 29.76
CA LYS A 204 7.56 -4.37 29.38
C LYS A 204 8.06 -4.52 27.96
N ASP A 205 7.43 -3.80 27.02
CA ASP A 205 7.71 -3.84 25.59
C ASP A 205 7.50 -2.45 24.94
N HIS A 206 7.84 -2.31 23.67
CA HIS A 206 7.67 -1.07 22.92
C HIS A 206 6.20 -0.59 22.87
N ARG A 207 5.22 -1.49 22.85
CA ARG A 207 3.81 -1.11 22.85
C ARG A 207 3.39 -0.43 24.15
N GLU A 208 3.78 -1.00 25.27
CA GLU A 208 3.52 -0.40 26.58
C GLU A 208 4.26 0.92 26.74
N GLU A 209 5.52 1.00 26.28
CA GLU A 209 6.33 2.21 26.26
C GLU A 209 5.60 3.36 25.56
N PHE A 210 5.23 3.15 24.28
CA PHE A 210 4.59 4.18 23.47
C PHE A 210 3.18 4.53 23.96
N THR A 211 2.41 3.53 24.42
CA THR A 211 1.06 3.74 24.96
C THR A 211 1.12 4.59 26.24
N THR A 212 2.05 4.27 27.14
CA THR A 212 2.22 4.99 28.40
C THR A 212 2.66 6.43 28.17
N ALA A 213 3.62 6.62 27.27
CA ALA A 213 4.08 7.96 26.86
C ALA A 213 2.93 8.79 26.28
N ALA A 214 2.16 8.24 25.34
CA ALA A 214 1.04 8.93 24.70
C ALA A 214 -0.06 9.31 25.71
N ARG A 215 -0.40 8.42 26.64
CA ARG A 215 -1.36 8.69 27.71
C ARG A 215 -0.87 9.79 28.64
N TRP A 216 0.40 9.75 29.05
CA TRP A 216 0.98 10.79 29.87
C TRP A 216 0.96 12.15 29.17
N ILE A 217 1.33 12.21 27.90
CA ILE A 217 1.30 13.44 27.08
C ILE A 217 -0.12 14.00 27.03
N ARG A 218 -1.13 13.15 26.77
CA ARG A 218 -2.54 13.58 26.74
C ARG A 218 -2.97 14.20 28.06
N ALA A 219 -2.62 13.57 29.18
CA ALA A 219 -2.95 14.10 30.51
C ALA A 219 -2.21 15.39 30.81
N PHE A 220 -0.93 15.49 30.44
CA PHE A 220 -0.12 16.68 30.61
C PHE A 220 -0.69 17.89 29.86
N LEU A 221 -1.12 17.69 28.62
CA LEU A 221 -1.74 18.73 27.78
C LEU A 221 -3.17 19.07 28.20
N GLY A 222 -3.90 18.13 28.79
CA GLY A 222 -5.29 18.31 29.24
C GLY A 222 -5.47 19.05 30.58
N GLN A 223 -4.40 19.46 31.25
CA GLN A 223 -4.49 20.22 32.50
C GLN A 223 -4.94 21.67 32.23
N ALA A 224 -6.16 22.02 32.67
CA ALA A 224 -6.89 23.22 32.27
C ALA A 224 -6.33 24.59 32.76
N ASP A 225 -5.37 24.60 33.67
CA ASP A 225 -4.99 25.84 34.43
C ASP A 225 -3.73 26.54 33.88
N LEU A 226 -3.18 26.11 32.77
CA LEU A 226 -1.90 26.64 32.25
C LEU A 226 -1.98 27.05 30.76
N PRO A 227 -1.14 28.04 30.34
CA PRO A 227 -1.01 28.37 28.91
C PRO A 227 -0.59 27.17 28.06
N VAL A 228 -0.79 27.27 26.74
CA VAL A 228 -0.47 26.22 25.78
C VAL A 228 0.91 25.62 26.08
N ARG A 229 0.92 24.33 26.44
CA ARG A 229 2.14 23.58 26.77
C ARG A 229 2.74 23.01 25.51
N SER A 230 4.06 22.87 25.50
CA SER A 230 4.83 22.26 24.43
C SER A 230 5.53 20.99 24.90
N VAL A 231 5.41 19.92 24.15
CA VAL A 231 6.03 18.63 24.44
C VAL A 231 6.94 18.22 23.27
N ALA A 232 8.21 17.91 23.57
CA ALA A 232 9.06 17.21 22.61
C ALA A 232 9.03 15.71 22.87
N VAL A 233 8.81 14.93 21.82
CA VAL A 233 8.98 13.47 21.81
C VAL A 233 10.23 13.16 21.02
N LEU A 234 11.27 12.66 21.69
CA LEU A 234 12.57 12.39 21.11
C LEU A 234 12.72 10.90 20.83
N LEU A 235 13.09 10.57 19.59
CA LEU A 235 13.38 9.21 19.15
C LEU A 235 14.71 9.17 18.38
N PRO A 236 15.68 8.33 18.78
CA PRO A 236 16.94 8.17 18.04
C PRO A 236 16.75 7.66 16.61
N ASP A 237 15.77 6.80 16.38
CA ASP A 237 15.46 6.12 15.12
C ASP A 237 14.10 6.52 14.52
N LEU A 238 13.78 7.78 14.61
CA LEU A 238 12.49 8.35 14.17
C LEU A 238 12.05 7.87 12.78
N GLY A 239 12.99 7.59 11.86
CA GLY A 239 12.66 7.16 10.50
C GLY A 239 11.95 5.80 10.45
N GLU A 240 12.31 4.87 11.32
CA GLU A 240 11.73 3.53 11.41
C GLU A 240 10.44 3.54 12.24
N GLU A 241 10.40 4.30 13.33
CA GLU A 241 9.31 4.32 14.30
C GLU A 241 8.17 5.29 13.98
N ARG A 242 8.33 6.15 12.98
CA ARG A 242 7.34 7.19 12.65
C ARG A 242 5.90 6.68 12.52
N ALA A 243 5.72 5.57 11.77
CA ALA A 243 4.39 5.03 11.53
C ALA A 243 3.75 4.49 12.82
N HIS A 244 4.57 3.92 13.69
CA HIS A 244 4.18 3.38 14.99
C HIS A 244 3.74 4.50 15.94
N VAL A 245 4.55 5.54 16.05
CA VAL A 245 4.21 6.74 16.84
C VAL A 245 2.91 7.37 16.35
N GLU A 246 2.75 7.53 15.04
CA GLU A 246 1.55 8.12 14.47
C GLU A 246 0.28 7.29 14.76
N ALA A 247 0.37 5.96 14.63
CA ALA A 247 -0.73 5.05 14.96
C ALA A 247 -1.11 5.15 16.46
N MET A 248 -0.12 5.13 17.36
CA MET A 248 -0.32 5.27 18.79
C MET A 248 -0.92 6.62 19.19
N PHE A 249 -0.47 7.70 18.57
CA PHE A 249 -1.00 9.04 18.84
C PHE A 249 -2.46 9.17 18.39
N ARG A 250 -2.82 8.60 17.26
CA ARG A 250 -4.21 8.52 16.80
C ARG A 250 -5.08 7.71 17.77
N GLU A 251 -4.55 6.62 18.31
CA GLU A 251 -5.28 5.77 19.24
C GLU A 251 -5.45 6.42 20.62
N GLN A 252 -4.38 7.00 21.17
CA GLN A 252 -4.34 7.40 22.57
C GLN A 252 -4.53 8.91 22.80
N ILE A 253 -4.06 9.78 21.88
CA ILE A 253 -4.11 11.24 22.04
C ILE A 253 -5.34 11.83 21.36
N ALA A 254 -5.62 11.42 20.12
CA ALA A 254 -6.70 11.97 19.30
C ALA A 254 -7.51 10.85 18.61
N PRO A 255 -8.26 10.04 19.38
CA PRO A 255 -9.03 8.92 18.83
C PRO A 255 -10.12 9.35 17.81
N GLU A 256 -10.58 10.60 17.87
CA GLU A 256 -11.49 11.19 16.89
C GLU A 256 -10.90 11.17 15.47
N LEU A 257 -9.58 11.28 15.31
CA LEU A 257 -8.90 11.23 14.01
C LEU A 257 -8.88 9.82 13.37
N GLN A 258 -9.41 8.80 14.04
CA GLN A 258 -9.66 7.49 13.42
C GLN A 258 -10.92 7.48 12.56
N SER A 259 -11.78 8.48 12.69
CA SER A 259 -12.95 8.65 11.83
C SER A 259 -12.51 9.04 10.40
N ILE A 260 -13.08 8.37 9.38
CA ILE A 260 -12.84 8.70 7.97
C ILE A 260 -13.37 10.09 7.55
N HIS A 261 -14.17 10.71 8.40
CA HIS A 261 -14.78 12.02 8.14
C HIS A 261 -13.97 13.20 8.69
N GLU A 262 -12.98 12.90 9.54
CA GLU A 262 -12.15 13.95 10.15
C GLU A 262 -11.03 14.41 9.24
N ASP A 263 -10.73 15.71 9.27
CA ASP A 263 -9.64 16.29 8.52
C ASP A 263 -8.30 16.05 9.23
N LEU A 264 -7.42 15.31 8.58
CA LEU A 264 -6.09 15.00 9.09
C LEU A 264 -5.11 16.19 9.04
N SER A 265 -5.55 17.35 8.56
CA SER A 265 -4.70 18.55 8.46
C SER A 265 -4.43 19.22 9.82
N SER A 266 -5.16 18.86 10.88
CA SER A 266 -5.08 19.48 12.22
C SER A 266 -4.68 18.51 13.32
N THR A 267 -3.65 17.70 13.10
CA THR A 267 -3.11 16.82 14.15
C THR A 267 -2.47 17.63 15.28
N PRO A 268 -2.67 17.24 16.59
CA PRO A 268 -2.00 17.91 17.70
C PRO A 268 -0.50 17.59 17.81
N TRP A 269 0.05 16.89 16.83
CA TRP A 269 1.48 16.57 16.72
C TRP A 269 2.06 16.92 15.34
N GLU A 270 3.35 17.15 15.33
CA GLU A 270 4.14 17.45 14.14
C GLU A 270 5.46 16.68 14.19
N PHE A 271 5.83 16.04 13.09
CA PHE A 271 7.13 15.38 12.96
C PHE A 271 8.18 16.32 12.36
N SER A 272 9.40 16.30 12.95
CA SER A 272 10.53 17.10 12.46
C SER A 272 11.01 16.69 11.08
N SER A 273 11.16 15.39 10.87
CA SER A 273 11.54 14.84 9.58
C SER A 273 10.30 14.66 8.71
N GLY A 274 10.29 15.27 7.54
CA GLY A 274 9.27 15.01 6.53
C GLY A 274 9.33 13.57 6.03
N VAL A 275 8.27 13.15 5.35
CA VAL A 275 8.27 11.91 4.55
C VAL A 275 8.92 12.16 3.19
N ALA A 276 9.43 11.11 2.55
CA ALA A 276 9.88 11.25 1.17
C ALA A 276 8.68 11.61 0.27
N LEU A 277 8.87 12.58 -0.63
CA LEU A 277 7.76 13.13 -1.42
C LEU A 277 7.09 12.07 -2.31
N ASN A 278 7.85 11.08 -2.79
CA ASN A 278 7.35 9.95 -3.57
C ASN A 278 6.49 8.95 -2.78
N THR A 279 6.40 9.06 -1.45
CA THR A 279 5.52 8.21 -0.63
C THR A 279 4.09 8.74 -0.56
N LEU A 280 3.85 9.97 -0.95
CA LEU A 280 2.51 10.57 -0.90
C LEU A 280 1.63 10.01 -2.02
N PRO A 281 0.40 9.55 -1.73
CA PRO A 281 -0.50 8.95 -2.74
C PRO A 281 -0.76 9.83 -3.95
N LEU A 282 -0.88 11.13 -3.76
CA LEU A 282 -1.04 12.13 -4.82
C LEU A 282 0.16 12.13 -5.78
N VAL A 283 1.39 12.11 -5.24
CA VAL A 283 2.63 12.09 -6.02
C VAL A 283 2.85 10.72 -6.67
N GLN A 284 2.57 9.63 -5.95
CA GLN A 284 2.60 8.27 -6.52
C GLN A 284 1.70 8.13 -7.75
N THR A 285 0.54 8.79 -7.74
CA THR A 285 -0.37 8.81 -8.88
C THR A 285 0.28 9.51 -10.09
N ALA A 286 0.92 10.66 -9.92
CA ALA A 286 1.63 11.37 -10.99
C ALA A 286 2.81 10.54 -11.55
N VAL A 287 3.59 9.91 -10.68
CA VAL A 287 4.70 9.03 -11.08
C VAL A 287 4.20 7.80 -11.83
N ALA A 288 3.11 7.17 -11.36
CA ALA A 288 2.52 6.02 -12.03
C ALA A 288 2.00 6.36 -13.44
N LEU A 289 1.39 7.54 -13.64
CA LEU A 289 1.00 8.03 -14.97
C LEU A 289 2.21 8.17 -15.91
N ALA A 290 3.31 8.73 -15.40
CA ALA A 290 4.54 8.91 -16.16
C ALA A 290 5.21 7.55 -16.51
N GLN A 291 5.20 6.59 -15.59
CA GLN A 291 5.69 5.23 -15.82
C GLN A 291 4.83 4.50 -16.86
N TRP A 292 3.50 4.63 -16.79
CA TRP A 292 2.59 4.01 -17.75
C TRP A 292 2.72 4.57 -19.17
N ALA A 293 3.11 5.81 -19.29
CA ALA A 293 3.43 6.40 -20.58
C ALA A 293 4.65 5.74 -21.25
N ALA A 294 5.64 5.31 -20.45
CA ALA A 294 6.90 4.73 -20.93
C ALA A 294 6.84 3.21 -21.09
N THR A 295 6.18 2.51 -20.18
CA THR A 295 6.20 1.04 -20.08
C THR A 295 4.83 0.50 -19.63
N PRO A 296 4.50 -0.76 -19.95
CA PRO A 296 3.35 -1.42 -19.34
C PRO A 296 3.40 -1.36 -17.81
N LEU A 297 2.24 -1.19 -17.16
CA LEU A 297 2.11 -1.22 -15.70
C LEU A 297 1.42 -2.51 -15.23
N PRO A 298 1.72 -2.96 -13.99
CA PRO A 298 0.95 -4.01 -13.33
C PRO A 298 -0.54 -3.67 -13.24
N LEU A 299 -1.40 -4.67 -13.41
CA LEU A 299 -2.86 -4.48 -13.43
C LEU A 299 -3.39 -3.84 -12.16
N GLU A 300 -2.82 -4.21 -10.99
CA GLU A 300 -3.19 -3.63 -9.70
C GLU A 300 -2.87 -2.13 -9.63
N ARG A 301 -1.74 -1.72 -10.21
CA ARG A 301 -1.38 -0.28 -10.28
C ARG A 301 -2.27 0.49 -11.25
N ILE A 302 -2.71 -0.13 -12.35
CA ILE A 302 -3.68 0.46 -13.28
C ILE A 302 -5.02 0.63 -12.59
N SER A 303 -5.50 -0.40 -11.85
CA SER A 303 -6.71 -0.31 -11.02
C SER A 303 -6.60 0.84 -10.01
N GLY A 304 -5.47 0.94 -9.31
CA GLY A 304 -5.20 2.04 -8.39
C GLY A 304 -5.26 3.42 -9.05
N LEU A 305 -4.79 3.55 -10.30
CA LEU A 305 -4.91 4.80 -11.07
C LEU A 305 -6.36 5.10 -11.47
N LEU A 306 -7.11 4.11 -11.96
CA LEU A 306 -8.50 4.28 -12.37
C LEU A 306 -9.40 4.73 -11.22
N LEU A 307 -9.16 4.19 -10.02
CA LEU A 307 -9.92 4.47 -8.81
C LEU A 307 -9.35 5.63 -7.99
N SER A 308 -8.22 6.19 -8.40
CA SER A 308 -7.56 7.30 -7.70
C SER A 308 -8.43 8.56 -7.69
N PRO A 309 -8.57 9.24 -6.54
CA PRO A 309 -9.24 10.53 -6.47
C PRO A 309 -8.44 11.66 -7.12
N TYR A 310 -7.20 11.39 -7.52
CA TYR A 310 -6.24 12.39 -8.01
C TYR A 310 -6.14 12.46 -9.54
N VAL A 311 -6.98 11.75 -10.29
CA VAL A 311 -7.03 11.81 -11.75
C VAL A 311 -8.45 11.91 -12.27
N GLY A 312 -8.59 12.34 -13.52
CA GLY A 312 -9.87 12.44 -14.21
C GLY A 312 -10.74 13.59 -13.74
N VAL A 313 -11.96 13.64 -14.22
CA VAL A 313 -13.00 14.59 -13.83
C VAL A 313 -14.10 13.90 -13.02
N ALA A 314 -14.91 14.65 -12.30
CA ALA A 314 -15.93 14.09 -11.41
C ALA A 314 -16.92 13.15 -12.16
N GLN A 315 -17.27 13.49 -13.39
CA GLN A 315 -18.18 12.72 -14.23
C GLN A 315 -17.58 11.38 -14.71
N ASP A 316 -16.28 11.22 -14.72
CA ASP A 316 -15.59 9.99 -15.15
C ASP A 316 -15.44 8.95 -14.03
N ARG A 317 -15.76 9.27 -12.79
CA ARG A 317 -15.53 8.37 -11.64
C ARG A 317 -16.28 7.06 -11.75
N ASP A 318 -17.58 7.12 -12.00
CA ASP A 318 -18.41 5.92 -12.13
C ASP A 318 -17.99 5.12 -13.38
N VAL A 319 -17.67 5.82 -14.46
CA VAL A 319 -17.16 5.20 -15.69
C VAL A 319 -15.84 4.46 -15.42
N ALA A 320 -14.93 5.08 -14.67
CA ALA A 320 -13.64 4.46 -14.30
C ALA A 320 -13.81 3.24 -13.39
N ALA A 321 -14.73 3.30 -12.41
CA ALA A 321 -15.02 2.18 -11.53
C ALA A 321 -15.65 1.00 -12.28
N VAL A 322 -16.60 1.28 -13.19
CA VAL A 322 -17.21 0.25 -14.05
C VAL A 322 -16.18 -0.31 -15.02
N PHE A 323 -15.29 0.52 -15.56
CA PHE A 323 -14.20 0.09 -16.44
C PHE A 323 -13.20 -0.80 -15.70
N ASP A 324 -12.82 -0.48 -14.47
CA ASP A 324 -11.99 -1.34 -13.63
C ASP A 324 -12.65 -2.72 -13.44
N ALA A 325 -13.90 -2.74 -12.98
CA ALA A 325 -14.62 -3.97 -12.65
C ALA A 325 -14.91 -4.86 -13.88
N GLN A 326 -15.31 -4.26 -15.01
CA GLN A 326 -15.82 -5.02 -16.16
C GLN A 326 -14.81 -5.22 -17.28
N VAL A 327 -13.80 -4.35 -17.40
CA VAL A 327 -12.79 -4.44 -18.45
C VAL A 327 -11.44 -4.88 -17.88
N LEU A 328 -10.90 -4.14 -16.90
CA LEU A 328 -9.56 -4.40 -16.39
C LEU A 328 -9.48 -5.72 -15.60
N ARG A 329 -10.38 -5.95 -14.64
CA ARG A 329 -10.38 -7.18 -13.82
C ARG A 329 -10.78 -8.44 -14.60
N ARG A 330 -11.54 -8.29 -15.67
CA ARG A 330 -11.86 -9.38 -16.60
C ARG A 330 -10.83 -9.55 -17.72
N PHE A 331 -9.79 -8.72 -17.72
CA PHE A 331 -8.65 -8.89 -18.59
C PHE A 331 -7.78 -10.03 -18.06
N LYS A 332 -7.62 -11.08 -18.86
CA LYS A 332 -6.85 -12.29 -18.53
C LYS A 332 -5.59 -12.41 -19.41
N PRO A 333 -4.62 -11.48 -19.27
CA PRO A 333 -3.41 -11.51 -20.06
C PRO A 333 -2.48 -12.65 -19.61
N LEU A 334 -1.48 -12.98 -20.42
CA LEU A 334 -0.42 -13.90 -20.02
C LEU A 334 0.67 -13.22 -19.17
N ARG A 335 0.67 -11.89 -19.11
CA ARG A 335 1.59 -11.08 -18.30
C ARG A 335 0.80 -10.22 -17.32
N PRO A 336 1.30 -10.00 -16.10
CA PRO A 336 0.58 -9.24 -15.08
C PRO A 336 0.56 -7.72 -15.32
N GLU A 337 0.86 -7.29 -16.55
CA GLU A 337 1.01 -5.88 -16.91
C GLU A 337 0.32 -5.57 -18.24
N ALA A 338 -0.14 -4.33 -18.39
CA ALA A 338 -0.76 -3.86 -19.61
C ALA A 338 -0.28 -2.45 -20.01
N SER A 339 -0.14 -2.23 -21.32
CA SER A 339 0.07 -0.90 -21.87
C SER A 339 -1.27 -0.15 -21.99
N LEU A 340 -1.21 1.18 -21.94
CA LEU A 340 -2.40 2.02 -22.13
C LEU A 340 -3.10 1.77 -23.47
N ALA A 341 -2.33 1.66 -24.54
CA ALA A 341 -2.86 1.38 -25.88
C ALA A 341 -3.57 0.02 -25.95
N GLY A 342 -2.94 -1.04 -25.38
CA GLY A 342 -3.53 -2.39 -25.35
C GLY A 342 -4.83 -2.45 -24.54
N LEU A 343 -4.88 -1.74 -23.41
CA LEU A 343 -6.09 -1.67 -22.59
C LEU A 343 -7.23 -0.94 -23.29
N LEU A 344 -6.96 0.15 -24.00
CA LEU A 344 -7.96 0.91 -24.75
C LEU A 344 -8.44 0.15 -26.00
N GLU A 345 -7.57 -0.58 -26.69
CA GLU A 345 -7.95 -1.44 -27.79
C GLU A 345 -8.94 -2.53 -27.34
N ARG A 346 -8.67 -3.15 -26.19
CA ARG A 346 -9.61 -4.10 -25.59
C ARG A 346 -10.96 -3.44 -25.27
N SER A 347 -10.94 -2.26 -24.67
CA SER A 347 -12.15 -1.52 -24.32
C SER A 347 -13.02 -1.24 -25.53
N SER A 348 -12.43 -0.97 -26.69
CA SER A 348 -13.17 -0.71 -27.93
C SER A 348 -13.98 -1.93 -28.41
N ARG A 349 -13.63 -3.14 -27.96
CA ARG A 349 -14.35 -4.39 -28.27
C ARG A 349 -15.50 -4.63 -27.29
N HIS A 350 -15.49 -3.98 -26.13
CA HIS A 350 -16.55 -4.03 -25.13
C HIS A 350 -17.47 -2.80 -25.26
N LEU A 351 -18.31 -2.79 -26.29
CA LEU A 351 -19.14 -1.65 -26.69
C LEU A 351 -20.02 -1.06 -25.58
N ASN A 352 -20.35 -1.84 -24.56
CA ASN A 352 -21.21 -1.41 -23.46
C ASN A 352 -20.44 -0.81 -22.26
N THR A 353 -19.10 -0.80 -22.30
CA THR A 353 -18.27 -0.28 -21.20
C THR A 353 -17.23 0.69 -21.76
N PRO A 354 -17.60 1.97 -21.91
CA PRO A 354 -16.68 2.97 -22.46
C PRO A 354 -15.49 3.20 -21.52
N ALA A 355 -14.33 3.46 -22.11
CA ALA A 355 -13.17 3.92 -21.33
C ALA A 355 -13.39 5.34 -20.81
N PRO A 356 -12.86 5.71 -19.62
CA PRO A 356 -12.86 7.07 -19.13
C PRO A 356 -12.27 8.06 -20.15
N GLU A 357 -12.84 9.26 -20.25
CA GLU A 357 -12.40 10.24 -21.26
C GLU A 357 -10.94 10.66 -21.07
N TRP A 358 -10.51 10.82 -19.81
CA TRP A 358 -9.13 11.19 -19.51
C TRP A 358 -8.10 10.15 -20.03
N LEU A 359 -8.42 8.84 -20.02
CA LEU A 359 -7.55 7.81 -20.59
C LEU A 359 -7.41 7.98 -22.12
N ARG A 360 -8.54 8.27 -22.79
CA ARG A 360 -8.53 8.50 -24.24
C ARG A 360 -7.74 9.76 -24.61
N GLN A 361 -7.86 10.81 -23.79
CA GLN A 361 -7.10 12.06 -23.97
C GLN A 361 -5.61 11.81 -23.76
N LEU A 362 -5.25 11.06 -22.73
CA LEU A 362 -3.87 10.68 -22.44
C LEU A 362 -3.26 9.88 -23.60
N GLN A 363 -3.98 8.87 -24.11
CA GLN A 363 -3.51 8.07 -25.26
C GLN A 363 -3.33 8.92 -26.52
N ARG A 364 -4.27 9.82 -26.83
CA ARG A 364 -4.14 10.74 -27.97
C ARG A 364 -2.92 11.65 -27.85
N PHE A 365 -2.67 12.16 -26.65
CA PHE A 365 -1.47 12.95 -26.36
C PHE A 365 -0.19 12.13 -26.56
N LEU A 366 -0.10 10.94 -25.95
CA LEU A 366 1.07 10.08 -26.08
C LEU A 366 1.34 9.63 -27.52
N SER A 367 0.29 9.40 -28.32
CA SER A 367 0.45 9.06 -29.74
C SER A 367 1.02 10.21 -30.59
N SER A 368 0.98 11.45 -30.08
CA SER A 368 1.55 12.63 -30.76
C SER A 368 2.98 12.94 -30.34
N VAL A 369 3.54 12.18 -29.37
CA VAL A 369 4.85 12.46 -28.78
C VAL A 369 5.80 11.29 -29.04
N ASP A 370 7.00 11.59 -29.54
CA ASP A 370 8.07 10.61 -29.64
C ASP A 370 8.83 10.53 -28.31
N LEU A 371 8.57 9.47 -27.53
CA LEU A 371 9.23 9.18 -26.24
C LEU A 371 10.62 8.54 -26.42
N THR A 372 10.99 8.15 -27.64
CA THR A 372 12.31 7.53 -27.92
C THR A 372 13.37 8.59 -28.27
N ALA A 373 12.95 9.81 -28.61
CA ALA A 373 13.85 10.90 -28.93
C ALA A 373 14.69 11.32 -27.71
N ALA A 374 15.94 11.67 -27.94
CA ALA A 374 16.78 12.28 -26.91
C ALA A 374 16.48 13.79 -26.81
N ARG A 375 16.08 14.26 -25.63
CA ARG A 375 15.74 15.66 -25.30
C ARG A 375 16.46 16.15 -24.08
N THR A 376 16.33 17.45 -23.78
CA THR A 376 16.83 18.06 -22.55
C THR A 376 15.98 17.61 -21.35
N PHE A 377 16.48 17.74 -20.13
CA PHE A 377 15.68 17.49 -18.92
C PHE A 377 14.50 18.46 -18.83
N ALA A 378 14.69 19.73 -19.17
CA ALA A 378 13.63 20.72 -19.21
C ALA A 378 12.49 20.32 -20.17
N ASP A 379 12.83 19.90 -21.41
CA ASP A 379 11.80 19.41 -22.38
C ASP A 379 11.01 18.23 -21.79
N TRP A 380 11.69 17.32 -21.05
CA TRP A 380 11.04 16.16 -20.43
C TRP A 380 10.17 16.55 -19.23
N THR A 381 10.62 17.49 -18.39
CA THR A 381 9.81 17.97 -17.26
C THR A 381 8.56 18.72 -17.74
N ASP A 382 8.65 19.49 -18.82
CA ASP A 382 7.51 20.13 -19.46
C ASP A 382 6.53 19.10 -20.03
N LEU A 383 7.05 18.02 -20.64
CA LEU A 383 6.20 16.93 -21.09
C LEU A 383 5.50 16.23 -19.92
N LEU A 384 6.18 16.00 -18.79
CA LEU A 384 5.60 15.40 -17.58
C LEU A 384 4.49 16.29 -17.00
N ARG A 385 4.67 17.62 -16.98
CA ARG A 385 3.60 18.57 -16.61
C ARG A 385 2.40 18.47 -17.57
N ALA A 386 2.66 18.43 -18.88
CA ALA A 386 1.60 18.28 -19.86
C ALA A 386 0.85 16.94 -19.71
N LEU A 387 1.56 15.85 -19.42
CA LEU A 387 0.99 14.51 -19.20
C LEU A 387 0.07 14.47 -17.98
N THR A 388 0.53 15.00 -16.84
CA THR A 388 -0.28 15.07 -15.60
C THR A 388 -1.50 15.96 -15.80
N GLN A 389 -1.35 17.09 -16.49
CA GLN A 389 -2.46 17.98 -16.83
C GLN A 389 -3.51 17.31 -17.74
N ARG A 390 -3.07 16.48 -18.72
CA ARG A 390 -3.99 15.72 -19.59
C ARG A 390 -4.74 14.63 -18.87
N ALA A 391 -4.17 14.08 -17.81
CA ALA A 391 -4.84 13.16 -16.90
C ALA A 391 -5.73 13.87 -15.85
N HIS A 392 -5.85 15.21 -15.93
CA HIS A 392 -6.55 16.03 -14.94
C HIS A 392 -6.02 15.84 -13.49
N TRP A 393 -4.73 15.56 -13.34
CA TRP A 393 -4.09 15.56 -12.03
C TRP A 393 -3.98 17.02 -11.52
N PRO A 394 -4.25 17.29 -10.25
CA PRO A 394 -4.42 16.43 -9.08
C PRO A 394 -5.88 16.02 -8.78
N GLY A 395 -6.74 15.95 -9.76
CA GLY A 395 -8.12 15.50 -9.68
C GLY A 395 -9.16 16.61 -9.44
N PRO A 396 -10.46 16.24 -9.43
CA PRO A 396 -11.55 17.23 -9.44
C PRO A 396 -11.97 17.71 -8.04
N ARG A 397 -11.47 17.09 -6.96
CA ARG A 397 -11.86 17.45 -5.59
C ARG A 397 -11.05 18.62 -5.06
N THR A 398 -11.59 19.32 -4.07
CA THR A 398 -10.84 20.33 -3.32
C THR A 398 -9.68 19.67 -2.60
N LEU A 399 -8.47 20.17 -2.79
CA LEU A 399 -7.27 19.67 -2.12
C LEU A 399 -7.23 20.21 -0.68
N SER A 400 -6.77 19.37 0.24
CA SER A 400 -6.38 19.84 1.57
C SER A 400 -5.13 20.74 1.47
N ALA A 401 -4.84 21.50 2.52
CA ALA A 401 -3.63 22.32 2.58
C ALA A 401 -2.36 21.48 2.38
N LEU A 402 -2.34 20.25 2.93
CA LEU A 402 -1.25 19.29 2.78
C LEU A 402 -1.07 18.87 1.32
N GLU A 403 -2.15 18.50 0.65
CA GLU A 403 -2.11 18.06 -0.74
C GLU A 403 -1.74 19.20 -1.69
N PHE A 404 -2.22 20.40 -1.43
CA PHE A 404 -1.82 21.59 -2.18
C PHE A 404 -0.31 21.85 -2.03
N ALA A 405 0.22 21.80 -0.81
CA ALA A 405 1.66 21.93 -0.58
C ALA A 405 2.46 20.80 -1.27
N ALA A 406 1.92 19.59 -1.31
CA ALA A 406 2.55 18.45 -2.01
C ALA A 406 2.58 18.65 -3.53
N THR A 407 1.54 19.26 -4.13
CA THR A 407 1.58 19.60 -5.56
C THR A 407 2.66 20.64 -5.88
N GLN A 408 2.80 21.66 -5.04
CA GLN A 408 3.88 22.63 -5.18
C GLN A 408 5.27 21.99 -5.02
N ALA A 409 5.44 21.10 -4.04
CA ALA A 409 6.70 20.38 -3.86
C ALA A 409 7.04 19.47 -5.05
N PHE A 410 6.02 18.86 -5.68
CA PHE A 410 6.20 18.08 -6.90
C PHE A 410 6.67 18.97 -8.08
N ASP A 411 6.06 20.13 -8.27
CA ASP A 411 6.49 21.08 -9.30
C ASP A 411 7.92 21.58 -9.07
N HIS A 412 8.30 21.87 -7.82
CA HIS A 412 9.69 22.22 -7.48
C HIS A 412 10.67 21.05 -7.72
N ALA A 413 10.24 19.80 -7.52
CA ALA A 413 11.06 18.64 -7.85
C ALA A 413 11.28 18.54 -9.37
N LEU A 414 10.26 18.82 -10.20
CA LEU A 414 10.41 18.92 -11.66
C LEU A 414 11.38 20.05 -12.06
N ASP A 415 11.28 21.23 -11.43
CA ASP A 415 12.22 22.33 -11.67
C ASP A 415 13.66 21.94 -11.31
N SER A 416 13.84 21.23 -10.19
CA SER A 416 15.14 20.71 -9.77
C SER A 416 15.74 19.74 -10.80
N VAL A 417 14.90 18.86 -11.38
CA VAL A 417 15.34 17.94 -12.46
C VAL A 417 15.68 18.73 -13.73
N ALA A 418 14.93 19.77 -14.10
CA ALA A 418 15.24 20.61 -15.25
C ALA A 418 16.60 21.29 -15.11
N THR A 419 17.04 21.63 -13.90
CA THR A 419 18.39 22.21 -13.67
C THR A 419 19.56 21.28 -14.06
N LEU A 420 19.30 19.98 -14.29
CA LEU A 420 20.32 19.03 -14.77
C LEU A 420 20.78 19.32 -16.21
N ASP A 421 20.13 20.21 -16.93
CA ASP A 421 20.56 20.69 -18.25
C ASP A 421 21.84 21.54 -18.21
N PHE A 422 22.30 21.92 -17.00
CA PHE A 422 23.56 22.64 -16.82
C PHE A 422 24.77 21.95 -17.50
N ALA A 423 24.71 20.62 -17.68
CA ALA A 423 25.73 19.84 -18.35
C ALA A 423 25.52 19.73 -19.88
N GLY A 424 24.47 20.34 -20.45
CA GLY A 424 24.19 20.39 -21.88
C GLY A 424 23.87 19.04 -22.53
N ARG A 425 23.39 18.04 -21.76
CA ARG A 425 23.14 16.68 -22.25
C ARG A 425 21.70 16.48 -22.70
N ARG A 426 21.53 15.64 -23.73
CA ARG A 426 20.23 15.11 -24.13
C ARG A 426 20.08 13.68 -23.60
N VAL A 427 18.96 13.39 -22.99
CA VAL A 427 18.68 12.12 -22.33
C VAL A 427 17.39 11.49 -22.86
N THR A 428 17.20 10.20 -22.62
CA THR A 428 15.95 9.51 -22.91
C THR A 428 14.89 9.86 -21.87
N PHE A 429 13.61 9.64 -22.21
CA PHE A 429 12.50 9.82 -21.26
C PHE A 429 12.69 8.97 -19.98
N PHE A 430 13.15 7.73 -20.15
CA PHE A 430 13.42 6.83 -19.02
C PHE A 430 14.49 7.40 -18.07
N THR A 431 15.57 7.99 -18.61
CA THR A 431 16.61 8.63 -17.79
C THR A 431 16.06 9.84 -17.02
N ALA A 432 15.20 10.65 -17.65
CA ALA A 432 14.57 11.78 -16.98
C ALA A 432 13.61 11.33 -15.87
N LEU A 433 12.85 10.25 -16.11
CA LEU A 433 11.96 9.66 -15.11
C LEU A 433 12.73 9.10 -13.91
N GLN A 434 13.87 8.44 -14.13
CA GLN A 434 14.75 7.99 -13.05
C GLN A 434 15.32 9.16 -12.23
N ALA A 435 15.67 10.27 -12.89
CA ALA A 435 16.13 11.48 -12.21
C ALA A 435 15.02 12.09 -11.35
N LEU A 436 13.78 12.12 -11.86
CA LEU A 436 12.63 12.59 -11.11
C LEU A 436 12.35 11.68 -9.88
N ASP A 437 12.32 10.38 -10.07
CA ASP A 437 12.06 9.43 -8.97
C ASP A 437 13.09 9.59 -7.83
N ARG A 438 14.38 9.74 -8.19
CA ARG A 438 15.43 10.04 -7.22
C ARG A 438 15.21 11.38 -6.52
N GLN A 439 14.89 12.44 -7.27
CA GLN A 439 14.63 13.75 -6.70
C GLN A 439 13.45 13.73 -5.72
N LEU A 440 12.38 13.02 -6.07
CA LEU A 440 11.21 12.86 -5.22
C LEU A 440 11.53 12.04 -3.95
N ALA A 441 12.36 11.00 -4.06
CA ALA A 441 12.82 10.20 -2.91
C ALA A 441 13.73 10.99 -1.97
N ALA A 442 14.58 11.86 -2.53
CA ALA A 442 15.48 12.74 -1.76
C ALA A 442 14.73 13.91 -1.11
N THR A 443 13.65 14.41 -1.73
CA THR A 443 12.90 15.55 -1.22
C THR A 443 12.10 15.15 0.02
N ARG A 444 12.46 15.71 1.17
CA ARG A 444 11.73 15.55 2.42
C ARG A 444 10.58 16.53 2.47
N PHE A 445 9.37 16.02 2.42
CA PHE A 445 8.13 16.80 2.50
C PHE A 445 7.61 16.84 3.93
N SER A 446 7.50 18.04 4.48
CA SER A 446 6.84 18.30 5.76
C SER A 446 5.62 19.19 5.51
N PRO A 447 4.49 18.93 6.19
CA PRO A 447 3.37 19.87 6.19
C PRO A 447 3.83 21.28 6.60
N PRO A 448 3.12 22.33 6.17
CA PRO A 448 3.33 23.66 6.73
C PRO A 448 3.25 23.61 8.26
N ALA A 449 4.20 24.23 8.96
CA ALA A 449 4.26 24.20 10.41
C ALA A 449 2.94 24.69 11.02
N THR A 450 2.27 23.83 11.78
CA THR A 450 0.97 24.10 12.41
C THR A 450 1.12 24.59 13.86
N HIS A 451 2.37 24.70 14.37
CA HIS A 451 2.67 24.93 15.78
C HIS A 451 1.97 23.95 16.72
N ALA A 452 1.92 22.67 16.31
CA ALA A 452 1.36 21.61 17.12
C ALA A 452 2.02 21.55 18.51
N PRO A 453 1.25 21.34 19.58
CA PRO A 453 1.79 21.28 20.95
C PRO A 453 2.76 20.12 21.15
N ILE A 454 2.66 19.05 20.36
CA ILE A 454 3.56 17.90 20.39
C ILE A 454 4.48 17.94 19.19
N GLN A 455 5.79 17.92 19.43
CA GLN A 455 6.80 17.88 18.39
C GLN A 455 7.63 16.60 18.49
N VAL A 456 7.56 15.76 17.47
CA VAL A 456 8.29 14.49 17.40
C VAL A 456 9.55 14.69 16.55
N MET A 457 10.73 14.40 17.14
CA MET A 457 12.02 14.69 16.49
C MET A 457 13.14 13.79 16.97
N THR A 458 14.27 13.82 16.27
CA THR A 458 15.49 13.18 16.80
C THR A 458 16.11 14.02 17.92
N PRO A 459 16.94 13.40 18.78
CA PRO A 459 17.66 14.16 19.84
C PRO A 459 18.43 15.37 19.31
N GLU A 460 19.13 15.23 18.18
CA GLU A 460 19.94 16.28 17.57
C GLU A 460 19.10 17.46 17.06
N GLU A 461 17.90 17.21 16.57
CA GLU A 461 17.00 18.24 16.06
C GLU A 461 16.38 19.09 17.17
N SER A 462 16.39 18.60 18.42
CA SER A 462 15.92 19.34 19.59
C SER A 462 16.88 20.45 20.05
N ILE A 463 18.14 20.42 19.56
CA ILE A 463 19.16 21.38 19.96
C ILE A 463 18.72 22.81 19.57
N GLY A 464 18.79 23.71 20.54
CA GLY A 464 18.40 25.11 20.34
C GLY A 464 16.91 25.39 20.55
N SER A 465 16.09 24.38 20.86
CA SER A 465 14.66 24.52 21.17
C SER A 465 14.41 24.37 22.67
N HIS A 466 13.29 24.93 23.15
CA HIS A 466 12.82 24.86 24.53
C HIS A 466 11.43 24.22 24.54
N PHE A 467 11.20 23.30 25.49
CA PHE A 467 9.93 22.59 25.68
C PHE A 467 9.56 22.53 27.17
N ASP A 468 8.28 22.57 27.48
CA ASP A 468 7.79 22.41 28.86
C ASP A 468 8.01 20.98 29.36
N ALA A 469 7.87 20.02 28.47
CA ALA A 469 8.17 18.61 28.75
C ALA A 469 8.95 17.95 27.58
N VAL A 470 9.80 17.01 27.98
CA VAL A 470 10.51 16.14 27.03
C VAL A 470 10.23 14.68 27.40
N VAL A 471 9.79 13.93 26.40
CA VAL A 471 9.59 12.47 26.46
C VAL A 471 10.60 11.84 25.52
N PHE A 472 11.55 11.09 26.06
CA PHE A 472 12.58 10.40 25.28
C PHE A 472 12.22 8.92 25.20
N LEU A 473 11.87 8.44 24.01
CA LEU A 473 11.50 7.06 23.73
C LEU A 473 12.70 6.26 23.22
N ASN A 474 12.64 4.95 23.35
CA ASN A 474 13.72 4.04 22.92
C ASN A 474 15.08 4.38 23.56
N ALA A 475 15.10 4.76 24.83
CA ALA A 475 16.31 5.09 25.54
C ALA A 475 17.10 3.82 25.95
N THR A 476 17.35 2.92 25.01
CA THR A 476 18.06 1.65 25.21
C THR A 476 19.54 1.74 24.81
N ASP A 477 20.37 0.82 25.32
CA ASP A 477 21.80 0.78 25.03
C ASP A 477 22.15 0.47 23.56
N SER A 478 21.23 -0.17 22.85
CA SER A 478 21.35 -0.48 21.41
C SER A 478 21.12 0.73 20.51
N LEU A 479 20.25 1.66 20.93
CA LEU A 479 19.80 2.78 20.11
C LEU A 479 20.40 4.12 20.55
N TRP A 480 20.70 4.30 21.87
CA TRP A 480 21.25 5.56 22.35
C TRP A 480 22.29 5.40 23.47
N PRO A 481 23.51 5.98 23.30
CA PRO A 481 23.99 6.62 22.08
C PRO A 481 24.23 5.56 21.00
N GLY A 482 23.67 5.80 19.84
CA GLY A 482 23.84 4.87 18.71
C GLY A 482 25.30 4.70 18.32
N SER A 483 25.65 3.59 17.67
CA SER A 483 26.99 3.36 17.15
C SER A 483 27.25 4.20 15.90
N ALA A 484 27.88 5.34 16.07
CA ALA A 484 28.38 6.08 14.91
C ALA A 484 29.50 5.28 14.22
N LYS A 485 29.37 5.05 12.92
CA LYS A 485 30.38 4.31 12.13
C LYS A 485 31.24 5.28 11.34
N PRO A 486 32.57 5.02 11.25
CA PRO A 486 33.45 5.82 10.43
C PRO A 486 33.09 5.69 8.95
N HIS A 487 33.30 6.72 8.18
CA HIS A 487 32.97 6.75 6.76
C HIS A 487 33.88 5.82 5.95
N PRO A 488 33.37 4.84 5.16
CA PRO A 488 34.17 3.78 4.55
C PRO A 488 35.15 4.30 3.49
N LEU A 489 34.84 5.38 2.78
CA LEU A 489 35.73 5.96 1.74
C LEU A 489 36.85 6.85 2.29
N LEU A 490 36.81 7.18 3.59
CA LEU A 490 37.85 8.00 4.22
C LEU A 490 38.84 7.14 5.01
N ALA A 491 40.14 7.46 4.93
CA ALA A 491 41.13 6.75 5.70
C ALA A 491 40.86 6.88 7.21
N TRP A 492 40.89 5.75 7.93
CA TRP A 492 40.63 5.70 9.38
C TRP A 492 41.55 6.63 10.17
N SER A 493 42.86 6.64 9.84
CA SER A 493 43.85 7.49 10.50
C SER A 493 43.54 8.98 10.35
N LEU A 494 43.01 9.41 9.19
CA LEU A 494 42.60 10.79 8.95
C LEU A 494 41.37 11.14 9.80
N GLN A 495 40.36 10.29 9.74
CA GLN A 495 39.11 10.51 10.51
C GLN A 495 39.40 10.61 12.01
N ARG A 496 40.22 9.68 12.54
CA ARG A 496 40.61 9.68 13.97
C ARG A 496 41.42 10.92 14.34
N SER A 497 42.40 11.35 13.48
CA SER A 497 43.20 12.53 13.77
C SER A 497 42.39 13.84 13.82
N LEU A 498 41.26 13.88 13.18
CA LEU A 498 40.37 15.04 13.11
C LEU A 498 39.11 14.85 13.99
N GLN A 499 39.06 13.79 14.77
CA GLN A 499 37.91 13.47 15.65
C GLN A 499 36.56 13.49 14.91
N MET A 500 36.54 12.98 13.68
CA MET A 500 35.31 12.87 12.91
C MET A 500 34.33 11.91 13.59
N PRO A 501 33.03 12.07 13.39
CA PRO A 501 32.01 11.19 13.96
C PRO A 501 32.33 9.70 13.73
N GLY A 502 32.08 8.85 14.73
CA GLY A 502 32.28 7.41 14.63
C GLY A 502 33.70 6.90 14.87
N THR A 503 34.66 7.78 15.16
CA THR A 503 36.06 7.39 15.34
C THR A 503 36.51 7.28 16.78
N ASP A 504 35.80 7.86 17.71
CA ASP A 504 36.11 7.84 19.16
C ASP A 504 34.79 7.59 19.94
N ALA A 505 34.60 6.38 20.41
CA ALA A 505 33.42 6.00 21.20
C ALA A 505 33.35 6.76 22.55
N THR A 506 34.51 7.14 23.13
CA THR A 506 34.58 7.90 24.39
C THR A 506 34.10 9.32 24.18
N LEU A 507 34.50 9.96 23.09
CA LEU A 507 34.05 11.30 22.74
C LEU A 507 32.57 11.31 22.43
N HIS A 508 32.09 10.33 21.64
CA HIS A 508 30.68 10.19 21.30
C HIS A 508 29.80 9.99 22.56
N TYR A 509 30.25 9.12 23.47
CA TYR A 509 29.57 8.91 24.76
C TYR A 509 29.52 10.23 25.58
N LYS A 510 30.65 10.96 25.67
CA LYS A 510 30.68 12.25 26.41
C LYS A 510 29.73 13.29 25.80
N GLN A 511 29.69 13.40 24.49
CA GLN A 511 28.78 14.33 23.80
C GLN A 511 27.32 13.97 24.06
N ALA A 512 26.96 12.69 23.97
CA ALA A 512 25.61 12.21 24.27
C ALA A 512 25.23 12.40 25.75
N ALA A 513 26.17 12.19 26.69
CA ALA A 513 25.93 12.44 28.10
C ALA A 513 25.73 13.94 28.38
N GLN A 514 26.55 14.80 27.80
CA GLN A 514 26.39 16.25 27.90
C GLN A 514 25.04 16.71 27.34
N PHE A 515 24.62 16.14 26.18
CA PHE A 515 23.30 16.41 25.60
C PHE A 515 22.16 16.05 26.57
N ALA A 516 22.25 14.87 27.20
CA ALA A 516 21.24 14.42 28.17
C ALA A 516 21.16 15.32 29.41
N GLU A 517 22.33 15.72 29.96
CA GLU A 517 22.37 16.68 31.07
C GLU A 517 21.78 18.04 30.70
N ASP A 518 22.09 18.52 29.49
CA ASP A 518 21.54 19.79 28.98
C ASP A 518 20.05 19.72 28.73
N LEU A 519 19.54 18.54 28.30
CA LEU A 519 18.11 18.29 28.14
C LEU A 519 17.36 18.44 29.47
N LEU A 520 17.91 17.86 30.56
CA LEU A 520 17.36 18.00 31.91
C LEU A 520 17.34 19.45 32.41
N LYS A 521 18.25 20.29 31.93
CA LYS A 521 18.28 21.72 32.32
C LYS A 521 17.28 22.55 31.51
N ARG A 522 16.94 22.16 30.29
CA ARG A 522 16.11 22.91 29.33
C ARG A 522 14.61 22.64 29.45
N SER A 523 14.19 21.55 30.11
CA SER A 523 12.79 21.19 30.29
C SER A 523 12.39 21.08 31.77
N THR A 524 11.15 21.41 32.08
CA THR A 524 10.60 21.23 33.43
C THR A 524 10.38 19.76 33.72
N HIS A 525 9.85 19.00 32.74
CA HIS A 525 9.63 17.56 32.84
C HIS A 525 10.51 16.83 31.82
N SER A 526 11.24 15.81 32.28
CA SER A 526 12.09 14.96 31.42
C SER A 526 11.86 13.51 31.77
N ILE A 527 11.22 12.77 30.87
CA ILE A 527 10.87 11.37 31.07
C ILE A 527 11.57 10.56 29.99
N PHE A 528 12.39 9.61 30.42
CA PHE A 528 13.05 8.65 29.56
C PHE A 528 12.32 7.32 29.65
N PHE A 529 12.07 6.69 28.53
CA PHE A 529 11.43 5.40 28.46
C PHE A 529 12.39 4.36 27.91
N ALA A 530 12.36 3.16 28.47
CA ALA A 530 13.11 2.02 27.98
C ALA A 530 12.28 0.74 28.11
N ALA A 531 12.06 0.06 26.99
CA ALA A 531 11.45 -1.26 26.98
C ALA A 531 12.42 -2.32 27.54
N GLU A 532 11.91 -3.37 28.20
CA GLU A 532 12.69 -4.48 28.74
C GLU A 532 12.94 -5.58 27.71
N GLU A 533 12.05 -5.72 26.72
CA GLU A 533 12.18 -6.71 25.65
C GLU A 533 11.60 -6.22 24.32
N ASP A 534 12.13 -6.78 23.23
CA ASP A 534 11.61 -6.66 21.87
C ASP A 534 11.49 -8.06 21.22
N ALA A 535 11.14 -8.11 19.92
CA ALA A 535 11.05 -9.35 19.16
C ALA A 535 12.39 -10.13 19.09
N ASN A 536 13.54 -9.47 19.34
CA ASN A 536 14.87 -10.03 19.25
C ASN A 536 15.41 -10.47 20.64
N GLY A 537 14.78 -10.07 21.72
CA GLY A 537 15.16 -10.45 23.08
C GLY A 537 15.13 -9.32 24.10
N LYS A 538 15.91 -9.50 25.19
CA LYS A 538 15.96 -8.52 26.30
C LYS A 538 16.76 -7.28 25.95
N LEU A 539 16.22 -6.13 26.26
CA LEU A 539 16.82 -4.81 26.13
C LEU A 539 17.37 -4.29 27.45
N ARG A 540 18.26 -3.32 27.38
CA ARG A 540 18.81 -2.62 28.56
C ARG A 540 18.68 -1.13 28.37
N PRO A 541 18.34 -0.37 29.41
CA PRO A 541 18.40 1.08 29.34
C PRO A 541 19.78 1.58 28.98
N SER A 542 19.84 2.71 28.33
CA SER A 542 21.07 3.41 27.99
C SER A 542 21.91 3.66 29.28
N PRO A 543 23.21 3.33 29.27
CA PRO A 543 24.10 3.61 30.39
C PRO A 543 24.20 5.12 30.71
N ILE A 544 23.96 5.98 29.72
CA ILE A 544 23.88 7.42 29.94
C ILE A 544 22.68 7.76 30.83
N VAL A 545 21.50 7.25 30.48
CA VAL A 545 20.28 7.51 31.23
C VAL A 545 20.37 7.00 32.67
N LEU A 546 20.96 5.80 32.86
CA LEU A 546 21.24 5.27 34.20
C LEU A 546 22.18 6.16 35.02
N SER A 547 23.10 6.88 34.36
CA SER A 547 24.05 7.78 35.08
C SER A 547 23.44 9.12 35.47
N LEU A 548 22.25 9.49 35.01
CA LEU A 548 21.61 10.78 35.29
C LEU A 548 20.99 10.87 36.70
N GLY A 549 20.89 9.77 37.43
CA GLY A 549 20.29 9.73 38.76
C GLY A 549 18.81 10.06 38.79
N LEU A 550 18.07 9.54 37.80
CA LEU A 550 16.63 9.72 37.63
C LEU A 550 15.86 8.81 38.60
N ASP A 551 14.63 9.19 38.93
CA ASP A 551 13.67 8.31 39.61
C ASP A 551 13.27 7.18 38.68
N GLU A 552 13.46 5.93 39.09
CA GLU A 552 12.99 4.77 38.31
C GLU A 552 11.54 4.49 38.64
N LEU A 553 10.68 4.45 37.61
CA LEU A 553 9.25 4.18 37.72
C LEU A 553 8.84 3.06 36.78
N GLU A 554 7.87 2.25 37.20
CA GLU A 554 7.16 1.35 36.32
C GLU A 554 6.11 2.12 35.49
N ALA A 555 5.77 1.62 34.32
CA ALA A 555 4.79 2.25 33.42
C ALA A 555 3.44 2.56 34.14
N ASN A 556 2.98 1.64 34.98
CA ASN A 556 1.75 1.76 35.77
C ASN A 556 1.79 2.91 36.78
N GLU A 557 2.97 3.18 37.35
CA GLU A 557 3.12 4.23 38.40
C GLU A 557 3.01 5.62 37.79
N LEU A 558 3.52 5.79 36.58
CA LEU A 558 3.42 7.05 35.83
C LEU A 558 1.97 7.40 35.47
N ILE A 559 1.13 6.40 35.23
CA ILE A 559 -0.26 6.57 34.78
C ILE A 559 -1.26 6.50 35.95
N ALA A 560 -0.88 5.95 37.09
CA ALA A 560 -1.78 5.73 38.23
C ALA A 560 -2.52 6.98 38.76
N ALA A 561 -2.05 8.17 38.41
CA ALA A 561 -2.68 9.44 38.74
C ALA A 561 -3.75 9.90 37.74
N GLN A 562 -4.06 9.11 36.70
CA GLN A 562 -5.01 9.50 35.65
C GLN A 562 -6.40 8.90 35.92
N PRO A 563 -7.50 9.64 35.63
CA PRO A 563 -8.83 9.07 35.70
C PRO A 563 -8.94 7.90 34.71
N GLU A 564 -9.36 6.74 35.19
CA GLU A 564 -9.71 5.60 34.33
C GLU A 564 -10.71 6.06 33.26
N VAL A 565 -10.37 5.85 32.00
CA VAL A 565 -11.32 6.01 30.90
C VAL A 565 -12.37 4.91 31.10
N THR A 566 -13.56 5.28 31.50
CA THR A 566 -14.67 4.33 31.64
C THR A 566 -14.91 3.70 30.25
N PRO A 567 -14.74 2.39 30.09
CA PRO A 567 -14.99 1.76 28.80
C PRO A 567 -16.43 2.00 28.39
N LEU A 568 -16.64 2.41 27.15
CA LEU A 568 -17.98 2.56 26.56
C LEU A 568 -18.66 1.20 26.60
N THR A 569 -19.75 1.11 27.33
CA THR A 569 -20.59 -0.09 27.32
C THR A 569 -21.37 -0.10 26.02
N LEU A 570 -21.03 -1.04 25.13
CA LEU A 570 -21.79 -1.26 23.92
C LEU A 570 -23.15 -1.90 24.29
N VAL A 571 -24.22 -1.32 23.79
CA VAL A 571 -25.56 -1.86 23.94
C VAL A 571 -25.87 -2.68 22.69
N SER A 572 -26.13 -3.98 22.84
CA SER A 572 -26.64 -4.83 21.78
C SER A 572 -28.11 -4.51 21.51
N ILE A 573 -28.43 -4.06 20.31
CA ILE A 573 -29.80 -3.78 19.90
C ILE A 573 -30.16 -4.83 18.85
N PRO A 574 -31.21 -5.66 19.10
CA PRO A 574 -31.67 -6.61 18.09
C PRO A 574 -32.17 -5.86 16.82
N ASP A 575 -31.67 -6.25 15.68
CA ASP A 575 -32.18 -5.71 14.40
C ASP A 575 -33.49 -6.39 14.06
N THR A 576 -34.61 -5.71 14.36
CA THR A 576 -35.97 -6.15 14.06
C THR A 576 -36.55 -5.48 12.82
N THR A 577 -35.71 -4.81 12.03
CA THR A 577 -36.17 -4.09 10.84
C THR A 577 -36.66 -5.06 9.78
N SER A 578 -37.93 -4.93 9.38
CA SER A 578 -38.49 -5.70 8.26
C SER A 578 -37.94 -5.17 6.94
N LEU A 579 -37.41 -6.06 6.10
CA LEU A 579 -36.95 -5.70 4.77
C LEU A 579 -38.12 -5.54 3.80
N PRO A 580 -38.02 -4.64 2.81
CA PRO A 580 -39.05 -4.49 1.80
C PRO A 580 -39.21 -5.78 0.99
N ALA A 581 -40.43 -6.08 0.56
CA ALA A 581 -40.72 -7.20 -0.33
C ALA A 581 -39.90 -7.10 -1.63
N LEU A 582 -39.71 -8.24 -2.29
CA LEU A 582 -39.02 -8.28 -3.58
C LEU A 582 -39.77 -7.44 -4.63
N PRO A 583 -39.07 -6.60 -5.40
CA PRO A 583 -39.72 -5.82 -6.47
C PRO A 583 -40.12 -6.66 -7.67
N SER A 584 -39.58 -7.87 -7.84
CA SER A 584 -39.85 -8.80 -8.93
C SER A 584 -39.68 -10.24 -8.47
N ALA A 585 -40.55 -11.14 -8.91
CA ALA A 585 -40.41 -12.58 -8.67
C ALA A 585 -39.23 -13.20 -9.47
N HIS A 586 -38.88 -12.58 -10.60
CA HIS A 586 -37.78 -13.07 -11.45
C HIS A 586 -36.42 -12.58 -10.93
N ILE A 587 -35.61 -13.52 -10.45
CA ILE A 587 -34.30 -13.27 -9.86
C ILE A 587 -33.21 -13.91 -10.73
N LYS A 588 -32.21 -13.08 -11.12
CA LYS A 588 -31.01 -13.57 -11.77
C LYS A 588 -30.11 -14.23 -10.73
N GLY A 589 -29.62 -15.45 -11.00
CA GLY A 589 -28.73 -16.16 -10.10
C GLY A 589 -28.94 -17.69 -10.06
N GLY A 590 -30.05 -18.16 -10.61
CA GLY A 590 -30.37 -19.59 -10.68
C GLY A 590 -30.35 -20.25 -9.31
N SER A 591 -29.89 -21.49 -9.24
CA SER A 591 -29.77 -22.29 -8.01
C SER A 591 -28.93 -21.66 -6.91
N ARG A 592 -27.95 -20.77 -7.28
CA ARG A 592 -27.08 -20.10 -6.31
C ARG A 592 -27.85 -19.22 -5.31
N VAL A 593 -29.01 -18.68 -5.68
CA VAL A 593 -29.85 -17.90 -4.75
C VAL A 593 -30.26 -18.78 -3.55
N LEU A 594 -30.77 -19.98 -3.81
CA LEU A 594 -31.18 -20.91 -2.77
C LEU A 594 -29.97 -21.52 -2.03
N GLN A 595 -28.87 -21.77 -2.71
CA GLN A 595 -27.62 -22.23 -2.12
C GLN A 595 -27.09 -21.23 -1.06
N LEU A 596 -27.11 -19.95 -1.38
CA LEU A 596 -26.63 -18.93 -0.45
C LEU A 596 -27.65 -18.69 0.68
N GLN A 597 -28.95 -18.78 0.41
CA GLN A 597 -29.98 -18.71 1.45
C GLN A 597 -29.83 -19.87 2.44
N ALA A 598 -29.55 -21.08 1.95
CA ALA A 598 -29.23 -22.22 2.79
C ALA A 598 -27.93 -22.06 3.58
N ALA A 599 -26.90 -21.46 2.99
CA ALA A 599 -25.62 -21.24 3.67
C ALA A 599 -25.68 -20.13 4.73
N CYS A 600 -26.30 -18.99 4.42
CA CYS A 600 -26.49 -17.84 5.31
C CYS A 600 -27.47 -16.86 4.65
N GLY A 601 -28.63 -16.60 5.28
CA GLY A 601 -29.65 -15.70 4.75
C GLY A 601 -29.14 -14.28 4.50
N PHE A 602 -28.27 -13.74 5.38
CA PHE A 602 -27.65 -12.44 5.15
C PHE A 602 -26.76 -12.44 3.90
N ARG A 603 -26.03 -13.52 3.63
CA ARG A 603 -25.18 -13.61 2.44
C ARG A 603 -26.01 -13.60 1.16
N ALA A 604 -27.11 -14.35 1.12
CA ALA A 604 -28.02 -14.33 -0.02
C ALA A 604 -28.61 -12.93 -0.27
N PHE A 605 -29.04 -12.27 0.79
CA PHE A 605 -29.53 -10.89 0.74
C PHE A 605 -28.47 -9.92 0.21
N ALA A 606 -27.26 -9.96 0.75
CA ALA A 606 -26.16 -9.08 0.36
C ALA A 606 -25.79 -9.29 -1.12
N GLU A 607 -25.58 -10.53 -1.57
CA GLU A 607 -25.12 -10.81 -2.93
C GLU A 607 -26.23 -10.60 -3.99
N PHE A 608 -27.51 -10.90 -3.70
CA PHE A 608 -28.58 -10.86 -4.70
C PHE A 608 -29.55 -9.68 -4.58
N ARG A 609 -29.76 -9.14 -3.38
CA ARG A 609 -30.65 -7.97 -3.21
C ARG A 609 -29.89 -6.66 -3.13
N LEU A 610 -28.74 -6.60 -2.42
CA LEU A 610 -27.84 -5.45 -2.38
C LEU A 610 -26.84 -5.43 -3.54
N GLN A 611 -26.67 -6.57 -4.25
CA GLN A 611 -25.65 -6.75 -5.30
C GLN A 611 -24.20 -6.50 -4.79
N ALA A 612 -23.97 -6.75 -3.50
CA ALA A 612 -22.68 -6.64 -2.86
C ALA A 612 -21.83 -7.88 -3.22
N GLN A 613 -21.28 -7.87 -4.43
CA GLN A 613 -20.41 -8.93 -4.93
C GLN A 613 -18.95 -8.54 -4.76
N GLU A 614 -18.10 -9.56 -4.53
CA GLU A 614 -16.66 -9.38 -4.55
C GLU A 614 -16.19 -9.03 -5.96
N LEU A 615 -15.20 -8.13 -6.05
CA LEU A 615 -14.58 -7.83 -7.33
C LEU A 615 -13.68 -9.00 -7.74
N ASP A 616 -13.66 -9.31 -9.04
CA ASP A 616 -12.79 -10.34 -9.58
C ASP A 616 -11.30 -10.00 -9.31
N ASP A 617 -10.51 -10.98 -8.90
CA ASP A 617 -9.06 -10.86 -8.79
C ASP A 617 -8.39 -10.79 -10.16
N PHE A 618 -7.18 -10.22 -10.20
CA PHE A 618 -6.35 -10.22 -11.40
C PHE A 618 -5.74 -11.60 -11.63
N ILE A 619 -6.26 -12.32 -12.61
CA ILE A 619 -5.84 -13.70 -12.92
C ILE A 619 -5.18 -13.76 -14.29
N LEU A 620 -4.06 -14.48 -14.37
CA LEU A 620 -3.34 -14.68 -15.63
C LEU A 620 -3.88 -15.89 -16.39
N GLY A 621 -4.19 -15.70 -17.66
CA GLY A 621 -4.68 -16.76 -18.53
C GLY A 621 -6.03 -17.34 -18.11
N LEU A 622 -6.26 -18.61 -18.39
CA LEU A 622 -7.52 -19.33 -18.16
C LEU A 622 -7.62 -19.81 -16.69
N ASP A 623 -8.53 -19.24 -15.92
CA ASP A 623 -8.80 -19.67 -14.54
C ASP A 623 -9.64 -20.97 -14.49
N ALA A 624 -9.81 -21.51 -13.30
CA ALA A 624 -10.54 -22.75 -13.10
C ALA A 624 -12.02 -22.66 -13.51
N PRO A 625 -12.79 -21.58 -13.16
CA PRO A 625 -14.18 -21.42 -13.62
C PRO A 625 -14.28 -21.28 -15.15
N ALA A 626 -13.44 -20.47 -15.78
CA ALA A 626 -13.44 -20.32 -17.22
C ALA A 626 -13.00 -21.60 -17.95
N SER A 627 -12.04 -22.36 -17.40
CA SER A 627 -11.64 -23.67 -17.90
C SER A 627 -12.80 -24.67 -17.81
N GLY A 628 -13.51 -24.69 -16.69
CA GLY A 628 -14.72 -25.50 -16.51
C GLY A 628 -15.78 -25.19 -17.54
N ALA A 629 -16.10 -23.91 -17.73
CA ALA A 629 -17.09 -23.48 -18.74
C ALA A 629 -16.70 -23.90 -20.16
N ARG A 630 -15.38 -23.97 -20.50
CA ARG A 630 -14.93 -24.46 -21.83
C ARG A 630 -15.09 -25.97 -21.94
N ILE A 631 -14.87 -26.70 -20.87
CA ILE A 631 -15.10 -28.15 -20.84
C ILE A 631 -16.59 -28.44 -21.05
N HIS A 632 -17.52 -27.75 -20.39
CA HIS A 632 -18.95 -27.90 -20.61
C HIS A 632 -19.34 -27.57 -22.06
N GLN A 633 -18.82 -26.46 -22.61
CA GLN A 633 -19.07 -26.09 -24.00
C GLN A 633 -18.53 -27.14 -24.99
N ALA A 634 -17.34 -27.68 -24.78
CA ALA A 634 -16.76 -28.71 -25.61
C ALA A 634 -17.56 -30.01 -25.56
N LEU A 635 -18.03 -30.41 -24.36
CA LEU A 635 -18.92 -31.57 -24.19
C LEU A 635 -20.27 -31.35 -24.90
N SER A 636 -20.86 -30.17 -24.76
CA SER A 636 -22.09 -29.83 -25.47
C SER A 636 -21.92 -29.90 -27.00
N ASN A 637 -20.83 -29.30 -27.53
CA ASN A 637 -20.50 -29.37 -28.97
C ASN A 637 -20.35 -30.82 -29.44
N PHE A 638 -19.60 -31.63 -28.70
CA PHE A 638 -19.38 -33.05 -29.04
C PHE A 638 -20.70 -33.83 -29.03
N TRP A 639 -21.51 -33.73 -28.00
CA TRP A 639 -22.75 -34.45 -27.85
C TRP A 639 -23.84 -33.98 -28.81
N ARG A 640 -23.82 -32.80 -29.29
CA ARG A 640 -24.72 -32.30 -30.34
C ARG A 640 -24.55 -33.09 -31.66
N GLU A 641 -23.35 -33.56 -31.94
CA GLU A 641 -23.03 -34.37 -33.12
C GLU A 641 -23.30 -35.86 -32.89
N VAL A 642 -22.87 -36.42 -31.75
CA VAL A 642 -22.90 -37.85 -31.48
C VAL A 642 -24.28 -38.35 -31.01
N ARG A 643 -24.97 -37.60 -30.19
CA ARG A 643 -26.35 -37.75 -29.71
C ARG A 643 -26.72 -39.03 -28.95
N THR A 644 -26.06 -40.16 -29.16
CA THR A 644 -26.41 -41.42 -28.49
C THR A 644 -25.15 -42.17 -28.04
N GLN A 645 -25.30 -42.96 -26.96
CA GLN A 645 -24.21 -43.85 -26.50
C GLN A 645 -23.87 -44.93 -27.53
N ASP A 646 -24.84 -45.44 -28.26
CA ASP A 646 -24.64 -46.46 -29.32
C ASP A 646 -23.83 -45.90 -30.50
N ALA A 647 -24.05 -44.63 -30.88
CA ALA A 647 -23.24 -43.94 -31.90
C ALA A 647 -21.78 -43.77 -31.40
N LEU A 648 -21.60 -43.37 -30.14
CA LEU A 648 -20.28 -43.25 -29.53
C LEU A 648 -19.53 -44.60 -29.49
N ARG A 649 -20.23 -45.70 -29.17
CA ARG A 649 -19.66 -47.07 -29.07
C ARG A 649 -19.24 -47.61 -30.43
N ARG A 650 -20.04 -47.36 -31.50
CA ARG A 650 -19.74 -47.83 -32.85
C ARG A 650 -18.71 -46.97 -33.58
N MET A 651 -18.45 -45.76 -33.10
CA MET A 651 -17.54 -44.83 -33.76
C MET A 651 -16.10 -45.30 -33.67
N PRO A 652 -15.36 -45.28 -34.79
CA PRO A 652 -13.91 -45.54 -34.80
C PRO A 652 -13.16 -44.56 -33.91
N LEU A 653 -12.10 -45.01 -33.25
CA LEU A 653 -11.32 -44.23 -32.31
C LEU A 653 -10.76 -42.93 -32.92
N GLU A 654 -10.27 -43.02 -34.16
CA GLU A 654 -9.75 -41.85 -34.91
C GLU A 654 -10.82 -40.77 -35.16
N GLU A 655 -12.04 -41.21 -35.51
CA GLU A 655 -13.16 -40.30 -35.74
C GLU A 655 -13.65 -39.67 -34.44
N ARG A 656 -13.71 -40.45 -33.35
CA ARG A 656 -14.04 -39.96 -32.04
C ARG A 656 -13.08 -38.83 -31.62
N TYR A 657 -11.78 -39.05 -31.78
CA TYR A 657 -10.78 -38.04 -31.42
C TYR A 657 -10.77 -36.84 -32.37
N ARG A 658 -11.14 -37.04 -33.62
CA ARG A 658 -11.31 -35.94 -34.60
C ARG A 658 -12.46 -35.03 -34.19
N LEU A 659 -13.64 -35.60 -33.91
CA LEU A 659 -14.82 -34.83 -33.45
C LEU A 659 -14.56 -34.14 -32.14
N LEU A 660 -13.88 -34.81 -31.19
CA LEU A 660 -13.55 -34.23 -29.91
C LEU A 660 -12.61 -33.01 -30.08
N ARG A 661 -11.56 -33.12 -30.88
CA ARG A 661 -10.67 -32.01 -31.20
C ARG A 661 -11.44 -30.82 -31.82
N GLN A 662 -12.32 -31.10 -32.76
CA GLN A 662 -13.16 -30.07 -33.36
C GLN A 662 -14.03 -29.36 -32.31
N ALA A 663 -14.67 -30.11 -31.43
CA ALA A 663 -15.50 -29.56 -30.34
C ALA A 663 -14.69 -28.70 -29.35
N VAL A 664 -13.46 -29.12 -29.02
CA VAL A 664 -12.53 -28.34 -28.17
C VAL A 664 -12.04 -27.09 -28.88
N ASP A 665 -11.66 -27.19 -30.16
CA ASP A 665 -11.23 -26.02 -30.93
C ASP A 665 -12.33 -24.96 -31.04
N GLU A 666 -13.57 -25.39 -31.28
CA GLU A 666 -14.74 -24.51 -31.28
C GLU A 666 -14.95 -23.83 -29.92
N ALA A 667 -14.86 -24.59 -28.82
CA ALA A 667 -15.03 -24.05 -27.46
C ALA A 667 -13.94 -23.04 -27.08
N ILE A 668 -12.71 -23.24 -27.53
CA ILE A 668 -11.58 -22.31 -27.30
C ILE A 668 -11.70 -21.11 -28.24
N SER A 669 -12.01 -21.31 -29.52
CA SER A 669 -12.09 -20.24 -30.52
C SER A 669 -13.17 -19.21 -30.20
N LEU A 670 -14.29 -19.62 -29.61
CA LEU A 670 -15.33 -18.73 -29.16
C LEU A 670 -14.82 -17.70 -28.13
N HIS A 671 -13.77 -18.05 -27.37
CA HIS A 671 -13.14 -17.17 -26.40
C HIS A 671 -12.01 -16.31 -27.00
N LEU A 672 -11.28 -16.86 -27.95
CA LEU A 672 -10.16 -16.16 -28.60
C LEU A 672 -10.59 -14.88 -29.32
N SER A 673 -11.81 -14.82 -29.81
CA SER A 673 -12.37 -13.59 -30.41
C SER A 673 -12.46 -12.43 -29.39
N LEU A 674 -12.42 -12.73 -28.11
CA LEU A 674 -12.50 -11.76 -27.01
C LEU A 674 -11.10 -11.47 -26.38
N GLU A 675 -10.12 -12.43 -26.46
CA GLU A 675 -8.85 -12.38 -25.76
C GLU A 675 -7.65 -12.45 -26.74
N ASN A 676 -7.30 -11.35 -27.38
CA ASN A 676 -6.23 -11.27 -28.38
C ASN A 676 -4.80 -11.28 -27.78
N THR A 677 -4.63 -11.59 -26.49
CA THR A 677 -3.34 -11.51 -25.79
C THR A 677 -2.67 -12.87 -25.58
N TRP A 678 -3.36 -13.97 -25.95
CA TRP A 678 -2.82 -15.31 -25.79
C TRP A 678 -2.02 -15.69 -27.04
N ASP A 679 -0.81 -16.20 -26.82
CA ASP A 679 0.02 -16.70 -27.91
C ASP A 679 -0.42 -18.10 -28.37
N GLU A 680 0.02 -18.48 -29.56
CA GLU A 680 -0.31 -19.78 -30.16
C GLU A 680 0.14 -20.97 -29.30
N ALA A 681 1.27 -20.83 -28.59
CA ALA A 681 1.81 -21.90 -27.74
C ALA A 681 0.91 -22.14 -26.53
N TYR A 682 0.41 -21.07 -25.90
CA TYR A 682 -0.53 -21.18 -24.77
C TYR A 682 -1.86 -21.77 -25.21
N ILE A 683 -2.39 -21.33 -26.35
CA ILE A 683 -3.63 -21.87 -26.93
C ILE A 683 -3.46 -23.37 -27.21
N ALA A 684 -2.38 -23.77 -27.87
CA ALA A 684 -2.08 -25.16 -28.16
C ALA A 684 -1.99 -26.03 -26.88
N LEU A 685 -1.36 -25.48 -25.83
CA LEU A 685 -1.26 -26.15 -24.53
C LEU A 685 -2.63 -26.38 -23.89
N GLN A 686 -3.50 -25.36 -23.87
CA GLN A 686 -4.85 -25.49 -23.31
C GLN A 686 -5.71 -26.46 -24.12
N THR A 687 -5.63 -26.38 -25.46
CA THR A 687 -6.31 -27.34 -26.37
C THR A 687 -5.87 -28.77 -26.10
N GLN A 688 -4.56 -29.01 -25.97
CA GLN A 688 -4.02 -30.34 -25.67
C GLN A 688 -4.49 -30.86 -24.31
N ARG A 689 -4.44 -30.01 -23.27
CA ARG A 689 -4.90 -30.34 -21.92
C ARG A 689 -6.38 -30.75 -21.91
N MET A 690 -7.24 -29.97 -22.55
CA MET A 690 -8.69 -30.24 -22.63
C MET A 690 -8.95 -31.52 -23.40
N ASN A 691 -8.31 -31.75 -24.55
CA ASN A 691 -8.44 -32.98 -25.30
C ASN A 691 -8.05 -34.21 -24.47
N THR A 692 -6.96 -34.14 -23.71
CA THR A 692 -6.53 -35.25 -22.84
C THR A 692 -7.57 -35.57 -21.76
N VAL A 693 -8.08 -34.55 -21.09
CA VAL A 693 -9.12 -34.70 -20.03
C VAL A 693 -10.40 -35.30 -20.61
N LEU A 694 -10.86 -34.76 -21.75
CA LEU A 694 -12.11 -35.21 -22.36
C LEU A 694 -12.01 -36.56 -23.02
N GLN A 695 -10.84 -36.98 -23.57
CA GLN A 695 -10.62 -38.35 -24.02
C GLN A 695 -10.80 -39.36 -22.87
N GLN A 696 -10.25 -39.07 -21.69
CA GLN A 696 -10.44 -39.92 -20.51
C GLN A 696 -11.91 -39.94 -20.07
N TRP A 697 -12.61 -38.82 -20.14
CA TRP A 697 -14.02 -38.74 -19.80
C TRP A 697 -14.90 -39.59 -20.74
N LEU A 698 -14.63 -39.59 -22.05
CA LEU A 698 -15.39 -40.41 -22.99
C LEU A 698 -15.25 -41.92 -22.75
N GLU A 699 -14.15 -42.38 -22.18
CA GLU A 699 -14.00 -43.78 -21.76
C GLU A 699 -14.93 -44.14 -20.57
N VAL A 700 -15.19 -43.17 -19.69
CA VAL A 700 -16.16 -43.33 -18.59
C VAL A 700 -17.61 -43.30 -19.12
N GLU A 701 -17.92 -42.49 -20.13
CA GLU A 701 -19.23 -42.46 -20.80
C GLU A 701 -19.55 -43.80 -21.50
N LEU A 702 -18.56 -44.45 -22.07
CA LEU A 702 -18.74 -45.80 -22.71
C LEU A 702 -19.16 -46.88 -21.74
N GLN A 703 -18.93 -46.70 -20.41
CA GLN A 703 -19.31 -47.68 -19.39
C GLN A 703 -20.81 -47.57 -19.01
N ARG A 704 -21.49 -46.52 -19.41
CA ARG A 704 -22.94 -46.37 -19.17
C ARG A 704 -23.77 -47.34 -20.02
N GLY A 705 -25.00 -47.57 -19.58
CA GLY A 705 -26.03 -48.20 -20.37
C GLY A 705 -26.45 -47.32 -21.58
N PRO A 706 -27.34 -47.85 -22.47
CA PRO A 706 -27.81 -47.06 -23.60
C PRO A 706 -28.57 -45.79 -23.18
N PHE A 707 -28.23 -44.65 -23.82
CA PHE A 707 -28.91 -43.39 -23.65
C PHE A 707 -28.96 -42.61 -24.98
N SER A 708 -29.87 -41.68 -25.05
CA SER A 708 -29.92 -40.63 -26.09
C SER A 708 -29.98 -39.27 -25.45
N ILE A 709 -29.23 -38.33 -26.00
CA ILE A 709 -29.26 -36.95 -25.52
C ILE A 709 -30.53 -36.26 -25.95
N LEU A 710 -31.31 -35.80 -25.01
CA LEU A 710 -32.53 -35.03 -25.28
C LEU A 710 -32.11 -33.58 -25.59
N THR A 711 -31.35 -32.99 -24.71
CA THR A 711 -30.88 -31.60 -24.83
C THR A 711 -29.57 -31.39 -24.06
N SER A 712 -28.78 -30.39 -24.50
CA SER A 712 -27.58 -29.91 -23.77
C SER A 712 -27.60 -28.40 -23.72
N GLU A 713 -27.06 -27.81 -22.65
CA GLU A 713 -27.05 -26.36 -22.41
C GLU A 713 -28.44 -25.73 -22.54
N HIS A 714 -29.47 -26.41 -22.00
CA HIS A 714 -30.83 -25.95 -22.04
C HIS A 714 -31.16 -24.98 -20.92
N LYS A 715 -31.82 -23.87 -21.27
CA LYS A 715 -32.29 -22.88 -20.31
C LYS A 715 -33.80 -23.04 -20.12
N GLU A 716 -34.23 -23.01 -18.87
CA GLU A 716 -35.65 -23.12 -18.50
C GLU A 716 -35.92 -22.26 -17.25
N ASP A 717 -37.04 -21.60 -17.21
CA ASP A 717 -37.54 -20.87 -16.06
C ASP A 717 -38.32 -21.79 -15.14
N VAL A 718 -37.84 -22.01 -13.93
CA VAL A 718 -38.50 -22.80 -12.90
C VAL A 718 -39.03 -21.89 -11.82
N THR A 719 -40.36 -22.07 -11.50
CA THR A 719 -40.98 -21.31 -10.42
C THR A 719 -41.04 -22.17 -9.16
N ILE A 720 -40.50 -21.61 -8.07
CA ILE A 720 -40.59 -22.22 -6.74
C ILE A 720 -41.06 -21.20 -5.72
N GLY A 721 -42.21 -21.47 -5.12
CA GLY A 721 -42.86 -20.47 -4.27
C GLY A 721 -43.03 -19.13 -5.00
N PRO A 722 -42.61 -18.01 -4.40
CA PRO A 722 -42.71 -16.69 -5.01
C PRO A 722 -41.58 -16.36 -6.02
N LEU A 723 -40.62 -17.24 -6.22
CA LEU A 723 -39.45 -16.98 -7.07
C LEU A 723 -39.56 -17.68 -8.43
N THR A 724 -39.13 -16.98 -9.48
CA THR A 724 -38.87 -17.57 -10.80
C THR A 724 -37.40 -17.49 -11.08
N LEU A 725 -36.71 -18.63 -11.25
CA LEU A 725 -35.29 -18.78 -11.41
C LEU A 725 -34.94 -19.31 -12.81
N GLU A 726 -34.06 -18.63 -13.56
CA GLU A 726 -33.53 -19.16 -14.81
C GLU A 726 -32.51 -20.26 -14.49
N LEU A 727 -32.81 -21.50 -14.86
CA LEU A 727 -31.96 -22.65 -14.71
C LEU A 727 -31.25 -22.96 -16.04
N ARG A 728 -30.03 -23.49 -15.97
CA ARG A 728 -29.27 -23.95 -17.12
C ARG A 728 -28.82 -25.37 -16.89
N PHE A 729 -29.42 -26.28 -17.61
CA PHE A 729 -29.07 -27.70 -17.55
C PHE A 729 -27.89 -27.99 -18.44
N ASP A 730 -26.84 -28.65 -17.92
CA ASP A 730 -25.71 -29.04 -18.74
C ASP A 730 -26.11 -30.11 -19.76
N ARG A 731 -26.85 -31.12 -19.30
CA ARG A 731 -27.34 -32.21 -20.18
C ARG A 731 -28.51 -32.98 -19.57
N ILE A 732 -29.45 -33.35 -20.42
CA ILE A 732 -30.55 -34.24 -20.08
C ILE A 732 -30.53 -35.43 -21.04
N ASP A 733 -30.40 -36.64 -20.49
CA ASP A 733 -30.42 -37.88 -21.24
C ASP A 733 -31.76 -38.56 -21.11
N LYS A 734 -32.22 -39.18 -22.19
CA LYS A 734 -33.31 -40.14 -22.20
C LYS A 734 -32.75 -41.57 -22.17
N VAL A 735 -33.18 -42.37 -21.22
CA VAL A 735 -32.88 -43.77 -21.11
C VAL A 735 -34.12 -44.60 -21.42
N ASP A 736 -33.98 -45.67 -22.21
CA ASP A 736 -35.02 -46.59 -22.54
C ASP A 736 -34.64 -47.95 -21.89
N GLY A 737 -35.40 -48.41 -20.89
CA GLY A 737 -35.19 -49.66 -20.18
C GLY A 737 -36.11 -50.75 -20.76
N ASP A 738 -35.72 -51.99 -20.56
CA ASP A 738 -36.43 -53.20 -21.10
C ASP A 738 -37.74 -53.51 -20.33
N GLU A 739 -37.91 -53.01 -19.12
CA GLU A 739 -39.08 -53.24 -18.27
C GLU A 739 -40.09 -52.09 -18.38
N PRO A 740 -41.43 -52.36 -18.23
CA PRO A 740 -42.41 -51.30 -18.17
C PRO A 740 -42.15 -50.32 -17.04
N GLY A 741 -41.99 -49.03 -17.38
CA GLY A 741 -41.71 -47.94 -16.42
C GLY A 741 -40.22 -47.69 -16.14
N SER A 742 -39.29 -48.39 -16.82
CA SER A 742 -37.87 -48.16 -16.72
C SER A 742 -37.34 -47.08 -17.67
N SER A 743 -38.14 -46.64 -18.63
CA SER A 743 -37.82 -45.49 -19.51
C SER A 743 -38.03 -44.16 -18.83
N GLY A 744 -37.15 -43.18 -19.07
CA GLY A 744 -37.28 -41.83 -18.51
C GLY A 744 -36.05 -40.97 -18.74
N PHE A 745 -35.80 -40.01 -17.82
CA PHE A 745 -34.78 -39.00 -17.98
C PHE A 745 -33.69 -39.11 -16.90
N VAL A 746 -32.49 -38.73 -17.28
CA VAL A 746 -31.31 -38.59 -16.37
C VAL A 746 -30.78 -37.18 -16.49
N LEU A 747 -30.73 -36.49 -15.35
CA LEU A 747 -30.17 -35.14 -15.25
C LEU A 747 -28.67 -35.25 -15.00
N VAL A 748 -27.90 -34.55 -15.80
CA VAL A 748 -26.41 -34.55 -15.72
C VAL A 748 -25.91 -33.14 -15.57
N ASP A 749 -25.06 -32.95 -14.58
CA ASP A 749 -24.30 -31.72 -14.36
C ASP A 749 -22.82 -32.06 -14.28
N TYR A 750 -21.98 -31.36 -15.04
CA TYR A 750 -20.55 -31.63 -15.08
C TYR A 750 -19.79 -30.81 -14.03
N LYS A 751 -18.96 -31.46 -13.24
CA LYS A 751 -18.12 -30.82 -12.23
C LYS A 751 -16.64 -31.04 -12.55
N THR A 752 -15.95 -29.93 -12.79
CA THR A 752 -14.48 -29.94 -13.04
C THR A 752 -13.66 -29.63 -11.78
N GLY A 753 -14.31 -29.21 -10.70
CA GLY A 753 -13.73 -28.93 -9.38
C GLY A 753 -13.87 -30.10 -8.39
N ALA A 754 -13.47 -29.86 -7.14
CA ALA A 754 -13.55 -30.83 -6.05
C ALA A 754 -15.00 -30.96 -5.49
N SER A 755 -15.84 -29.92 -5.61
CA SER A 755 -17.24 -29.88 -5.15
C SER A 755 -18.13 -30.85 -5.93
N GLY A 756 -19.35 -31.06 -5.41
CA GLY A 756 -20.36 -31.88 -6.02
C GLY A 756 -20.35 -33.33 -5.50
N ARG A 757 -21.11 -33.57 -4.45
CA ARG A 757 -21.36 -34.89 -3.88
C ARG A 757 -22.88 -35.04 -3.67
N PRO A 758 -23.44 -36.20 -3.87
CA PRO A 758 -24.90 -36.40 -3.63
C PRO A 758 -25.33 -36.07 -2.21
N GLN A 759 -24.47 -36.21 -1.22
CA GLN A 759 -24.75 -35.84 0.18
C GLN A 759 -25.06 -34.34 0.35
N ASP A 760 -24.52 -33.50 -0.50
CA ASP A 760 -24.70 -32.03 -0.48
C ASP A 760 -26.13 -31.60 -0.91
N TRP A 761 -26.96 -32.56 -1.39
CA TRP A 761 -28.34 -32.33 -1.82
C TRP A 761 -29.38 -32.40 -0.69
N PHE A 762 -29.01 -32.95 0.46
CA PHE A 762 -29.92 -33.32 1.53
C PHE A 762 -29.90 -32.34 2.71
N GLY A 763 -30.88 -32.51 3.57
CA GLY A 763 -31.07 -31.75 4.80
C GLY A 763 -31.85 -30.46 4.61
N GLU A 764 -32.17 -29.81 5.71
CA GLU A 764 -32.99 -28.58 5.72
C GLU A 764 -32.27 -27.38 5.06
N ARG A 765 -30.94 -27.44 4.99
CA ARG A 765 -30.08 -26.39 4.41
C ARG A 765 -29.04 -27.06 3.46
N PRO A 766 -29.46 -27.48 2.24
CA PRO A 766 -28.58 -28.18 1.30
C PRO A 766 -27.44 -27.32 0.83
N ASP A 767 -26.23 -27.92 0.73
CA ASP A 767 -25.01 -27.22 0.29
C ASP A 767 -24.95 -27.02 -1.23
N ASP A 768 -25.57 -27.97 -2.01
CA ASP A 768 -25.70 -27.88 -3.47
C ASP A 768 -27.13 -28.20 -3.92
N PRO A 769 -28.08 -27.25 -3.91
CA PRO A 769 -29.44 -27.45 -4.31
C PRO A 769 -29.66 -27.51 -5.83
N GLN A 770 -28.61 -27.49 -6.65
CA GLN A 770 -28.71 -27.36 -8.10
C GLN A 770 -29.48 -28.51 -8.75
N LEU A 771 -29.03 -29.73 -8.62
CA LEU A 771 -29.71 -30.89 -9.20
C LEU A 771 -31.08 -31.18 -8.55
N PRO A 772 -31.28 -31.04 -7.22
CA PRO A 772 -32.57 -31.04 -6.61
C PRO A 772 -33.57 -30.06 -7.25
N LEU A 773 -33.14 -28.81 -7.48
CA LEU A 773 -33.99 -27.80 -8.14
C LEU A 773 -34.30 -28.17 -9.60
N TYR A 774 -33.36 -28.78 -10.30
CA TYR A 774 -33.53 -29.25 -11.68
C TYR A 774 -34.48 -30.42 -11.79
N ALA A 775 -34.70 -31.20 -10.74
CA ALA A 775 -35.60 -32.33 -10.71
C ALA A 775 -37.09 -31.94 -10.56
N LEU A 776 -37.37 -30.74 -10.02
CA LEU A 776 -38.76 -30.33 -9.70
C LEU A 776 -39.75 -30.30 -10.90
N PRO A 777 -39.34 -29.92 -12.13
CA PRO A 777 -40.27 -29.91 -13.27
C PRO A 777 -40.76 -31.30 -13.72
N TYR A 778 -40.10 -32.39 -13.32
CA TYR A 778 -40.40 -33.73 -13.81
C TYR A 778 -41.52 -34.40 -13.00
N GLN A 779 -42.42 -35.04 -13.72
CA GLN A 779 -43.55 -35.75 -13.10
C GLN A 779 -43.12 -37.08 -12.44
N ALA A 780 -43.97 -37.61 -11.61
CA ALA A 780 -43.75 -38.87 -10.93
C ALA A 780 -43.39 -39.99 -11.91
N GLY A 781 -42.25 -40.66 -11.66
CA GLY A 781 -41.77 -41.78 -12.44
C GLY A 781 -41.07 -41.42 -13.76
N GLU A 782 -40.96 -40.15 -14.15
CA GLU A 782 -40.21 -39.72 -15.34
C GLU A 782 -38.71 -39.67 -15.10
N LEU A 783 -38.28 -39.31 -13.89
CA LEU A 783 -36.85 -39.22 -13.53
C LEU A 783 -36.29 -40.60 -13.17
N LYS A 784 -35.24 -41.03 -13.83
CA LYS A 784 -34.55 -42.30 -13.61
C LYS A 784 -33.16 -42.15 -13.00
N GLY A 785 -32.57 -40.94 -13.03
CA GLY A 785 -31.33 -40.67 -12.40
C GLY A 785 -30.95 -39.19 -12.40
N MET A 786 -30.06 -38.86 -11.51
CA MET A 786 -29.43 -37.54 -11.45
C MET A 786 -28.00 -37.71 -10.96
N ALA A 787 -27.05 -37.07 -11.66
CA ALA A 787 -25.65 -37.31 -11.38
C ALA A 787 -24.73 -36.15 -11.71
N PHE A 788 -23.71 -36.01 -10.92
CA PHE A 788 -22.51 -35.26 -11.27
C PHE A 788 -21.56 -36.10 -12.14
N GLY A 789 -21.24 -35.59 -13.33
CA GLY A 789 -20.12 -36.09 -14.12
C GLY A 789 -18.82 -35.42 -13.66
N LYS A 790 -17.98 -36.12 -12.89
CA LYS A 790 -16.69 -35.59 -12.43
C LYS A 790 -15.65 -35.63 -13.53
N VAL A 791 -15.41 -34.51 -14.21
CA VAL A 791 -14.48 -34.36 -15.34
C VAL A 791 -13.18 -33.69 -14.84
N ARG A 792 -12.44 -34.42 -14.04
CA ARG A 792 -11.19 -33.94 -13.42
C ARG A 792 -10.10 -35.02 -13.50
N THR A 793 -8.89 -34.61 -13.87
CA THR A 793 -7.72 -35.50 -13.90
C THR A 793 -7.55 -36.21 -12.55
N GLY A 794 -7.47 -37.54 -12.58
CA GLY A 794 -7.39 -38.40 -11.38
C GLY A 794 -8.72 -38.70 -10.69
N GLU A 795 -9.85 -38.10 -11.15
CA GLU A 795 -11.17 -38.32 -10.58
C GLU A 795 -12.25 -38.30 -11.69
N MET A 796 -12.16 -39.28 -12.59
CA MET A 796 -13.12 -39.48 -13.69
C MET A 796 -14.18 -40.49 -13.27
N LYS A 797 -15.38 -40.04 -12.86
CA LYS A 797 -16.44 -40.91 -12.36
C LYS A 797 -17.80 -40.25 -12.38
N TRP A 798 -18.84 -41.04 -12.29
CA TRP A 798 -20.22 -40.62 -12.03
C TRP A 798 -20.50 -40.70 -10.54
N LEU A 799 -21.14 -39.67 -9.99
CA LEU A 799 -21.63 -39.58 -8.63
C LEU A 799 -23.09 -39.15 -8.62
N GLY A 800 -23.98 -39.98 -8.17
CA GLY A 800 -25.38 -39.64 -8.25
C GLY A 800 -26.36 -40.61 -7.57
N LEU A 801 -27.62 -40.45 -7.88
CA LEU A 801 -28.74 -41.24 -7.46
C LEU A 801 -29.46 -41.82 -8.70
N GLN A 802 -29.96 -43.05 -8.58
CA GLN A 802 -30.66 -43.74 -9.66
C GLN A 802 -31.91 -44.48 -9.15
N ALA A 803 -32.93 -44.61 -9.98
CA ALA A 803 -34.13 -45.31 -9.64
C ALA A 803 -33.98 -46.87 -9.65
N TYR A 804 -33.05 -47.38 -10.46
CA TYR A 804 -32.73 -48.79 -10.55
C TYR A 804 -31.25 -49.00 -10.98
N GLU A 805 -30.69 -50.14 -10.72
CA GLU A 805 -29.30 -50.45 -11.09
C GLU A 805 -29.05 -50.41 -12.60
N GLY A 806 -27.90 -49.86 -13.01
CA GLY A 806 -27.45 -49.80 -14.41
C GLY A 806 -27.74 -48.51 -15.15
N VAL A 807 -28.48 -47.56 -14.57
CA VAL A 807 -28.64 -46.21 -15.13
C VAL A 807 -27.32 -45.45 -15.11
N LEU A 808 -26.59 -45.55 -13.99
CA LEU A 808 -25.30 -44.95 -13.79
C LEU A 808 -24.26 -46.07 -13.51
N PRO A 809 -23.03 -45.99 -14.03
CA PRO A 809 -21.99 -46.97 -13.77
C PRO A 809 -21.43 -46.85 -12.36
N GLY A 810 -21.00 -47.95 -11.76
CA GLY A 810 -20.39 -47.97 -10.43
C GLY A 810 -21.40 -48.09 -9.28
N SER A 811 -22.05 -49.25 -9.14
CA SER A 811 -23.10 -49.53 -8.14
C SER A 811 -22.69 -49.26 -6.69
N SER A 812 -21.41 -49.25 -6.36
CA SER A 812 -20.92 -48.96 -5.02
C SER A 812 -20.90 -47.44 -4.69
N VAL A 813 -21.11 -46.58 -5.67
CA VAL A 813 -21.04 -45.11 -5.54
C VAL A 813 -22.37 -44.43 -5.83
N ASN A 814 -23.23 -45.09 -6.67
CA ASN A 814 -24.49 -44.52 -7.09
C ASN A 814 -25.63 -45.33 -6.42
N GLN A 815 -26.28 -44.71 -5.45
CA GLN A 815 -27.34 -45.32 -4.66
C GLN A 815 -28.62 -45.49 -5.46
N VAL A 816 -29.34 -46.61 -5.27
CA VAL A 816 -30.70 -46.83 -5.76
C VAL A 816 -31.69 -46.29 -4.72
N VAL A 817 -32.54 -45.35 -5.14
CA VAL A 817 -33.45 -44.64 -4.25
C VAL A 817 -34.82 -44.39 -4.92
N ASP A 818 -35.83 -44.13 -4.14
CA ASP A 818 -37.11 -43.60 -4.68
C ASP A 818 -36.90 -42.10 -4.99
N LEU A 819 -36.66 -41.79 -6.25
CA LEU A 819 -36.45 -40.43 -6.69
C LEU A 819 -37.69 -39.54 -6.57
N GLN A 820 -38.91 -40.16 -6.57
CA GLN A 820 -40.15 -39.40 -6.45
C GLN A 820 -40.31 -38.85 -5.02
N GLU A 821 -40.10 -39.70 -4.02
CA GLU A 821 -40.14 -39.28 -2.62
C GLU A 821 -39.14 -38.16 -2.34
N LEU A 822 -37.91 -38.29 -2.86
CA LEU A 822 -36.88 -37.28 -2.72
C LEU A 822 -37.24 -35.95 -3.40
N VAL A 823 -37.88 -35.96 -4.58
CA VAL A 823 -38.29 -34.74 -5.28
C VAL A 823 -39.36 -34.00 -4.48
N GLU A 824 -40.29 -34.73 -3.84
CA GLU A 824 -41.28 -34.14 -2.94
C GLU A 824 -40.62 -33.49 -1.71
N GLU A 825 -39.68 -34.17 -1.06
CA GLU A 825 -38.91 -33.64 0.07
C GLU A 825 -38.10 -32.39 -0.34
N TRP A 826 -37.39 -32.44 -1.45
CA TRP A 826 -36.65 -31.28 -1.97
C TRP A 826 -37.52 -30.10 -2.31
N HIS A 827 -38.74 -30.38 -2.87
CA HIS A 827 -39.68 -29.31 -3.15
C HIS A 827 -40.07 -28.54 -1.87
N GLU A 828 -40.37 -29.26 -0.77
CA GLU A 828 -40.70 -28.61 0.52
C GLU A 828 -39.58 -27.75 1.04
N VAL A 829 -38.31 -28.30 1.06
CA VAL A 829 -37.15 -27.59 1.55
C VAL A 829 -36.85 -26.36 0.70
N LEU A 830 -36.77 -26.49 -0.62
CA LEU A 830 -36.46 -25.41 -1.53
C LEU A 830 -37.56 -24.35 -1.59
N HIS A 831 -38.83 -24.76 -1.46
CA HIS A 831 -39.95 -23.83 -1.36
C HIS A 831 -39.87 -22.96 -0.10
N ARG A 832 -39.50 -23.54 1.05
CA ARG A 832 -39.27 -22.79 2.29
C ARG A 832 -38.15 -21.79 2.13
N LEU A 833 -36.97 -22.19 1.59
CA LEU A 833 -35.85 -21.30 1.33
C LEU A 833 -36.22 -20.15 0.37
N ALA A 834 -37.03 -20.42 -0.63
CA ALA A 834 -37.51 -19.42 -1.57
C ALA A 834 -38.47 -18.41 -0.90
N LEU A 835 -39.34 -18.86 0.00
CA LEU A 835 -40.19 -17.98 0.81
C LEU A 835 -39.35 -17.10 1.74
N GLU A 836 -38.41 -17.67 2.47
CA GLU A 836 -37.51 -16.93 3.37
C GLU A 836 -36.74 -15.82 2.64
N PHE A 837 -36.20 -16.12 1.46
CA PHE A 837 -35.50 -15.13 0.64
C PHE A 837 -36.44 -14.02 0.16
N ALA A 838 -37.64 -14.38 -0.31
CA ALA A 838 -38.66 -13.43 -0.82
C ALA A 838 -39.17 -12.51 0.28
N GLU A 839 -39.43 -13.04 1.48
CA GLU A 839 -39.86 -12.29 2.66
C GLU A 839 -38.75 -11.40 3.24
N GLY A 840 -37.49 -11.57 2.79
CA GLY A 840 -36.37 -10.78 3.25
C GLY A 840 -35.78 -11.26 4.57
N ARG A 841 -35.84 -12.56 4.85
CA ARG A 841 -35.18 -13.15 6.01
C ARG A 841 -33.66 -13.17 5.83
N ALA A 842 -33.04 -12.11 6.25
CA ALA A 842 -31.60 -11.85 6.05
C ALA A 842 -30.80 -11.92 7.36
N LEU A 843 -31.04 -12.97 8.15
CA LEU A 843 -30.31 -13.16 9.41
C LEU A 843 -28.84 -13.53 9.14
N VAL A 844 -27.96 -13.02 9.97
CA VAL A 844 -26.55 -13.45 10.03
C VAL A 844 -26.49 -14.78 10.78
N ASP A 845 -26.76 -15.84 10.05
CA ASP A 845 -26.90 -17.21 10.56
C ASP A 845 -26.12 -18.16 9.64
N PRO A 846 -24.78 -18.28 9.79
CA PRO A 846 -24.01 -19.23 9.01
C PRO A 846 -24.34 -20.67 9.38
N LYS A 847 -24.63 -21.52 8.37
CA LYS A 847 -24.96 -22.95 8.57
C LYS A 847 -23.90 -23.66 9.41
N ASP A 848 -22.64 -23.45 9.11
CA ASP A 848 -21.47 -24.02 9.81
C ASP A 848 -20.40 -22.94 10.00
N TYR A 849 -20.04 -22.63 11.25
CA TYR A 849 -18.93 -21.73 11.53
C TYR A 849 -17.68 -22.55 11.93
N PRO A 850 -16.46 -22.28 11.41
CA PRO A 850 -16.09 -21.18 10.50
C PRO A 850 -16.23 -21.49 9.00
N THR A 851 -16.65 -22.70 8.62
CA THR A 851 -16.59 -23.23 7.23
C THR A 851 -17.39 -22.35 6.25
N THR A 852 -18.66 -22.01 6.56
CA THR A 852 -19.51 -21.15 5.74
C THR A 852 -18.92 -19.75 5.57
N CYS A 853 -18.23 -19.25 6.59
CA CYS A 853 -17.64 -17.92 6.61
C CYS A 853 -16.25 -17.86 5.99
N ALA A 854 -15.54 -19.00 5.80
CA ALA A 854 -14.16 -19.05 5.35
C ALA A 854 -13.96 -18.34 3.99
N HIS A 855 -14.93 -18.48 3.07
CA HIS A 855 -14.90 -17.90 1.72
C HIS A 855 -16.04 -16.88 1.52
N CYS A 856 -16.46 -16.17 2.59
CA CYS A 856 -17.50 -15.16 2.50
C CYS A 856 -16.89 -13.76 2.40
N ALA A 857 -17.18 -13.02 1.34
CA ALA A 857 -16.75 -11.65 1.13
C ALA A 857 -17.47 -10.63 2.03
N GLN A 858 -18.56 -11.04 2.69
CA GLN A 858 -19.47 -10.14 3.42
C GLN A 858 -19.09 -9.93 4.89
N ARG A 859 -17.92 -10.38 5.34
CA ARG A 859 -17.49 -10.33 6.76
C ARG A 859 -17.53 -8.93 7.37
N LEU A 860 -17.10 -7.91 6.63
CA LEU A 860 -17.13 -6.53 7.10
C LEU A 860 -18.54 -5.95 7.17
N LEU A 861 -19.44 -6.44 6.33
CA LEU A 861 -20.83 -5.99 6.27
C LEU A 861 -21.69 -6.67 7.34
N CYS A 862 -21.56 -7.99 7.53
CA CYS A 862 -22.34 -8.75 8.51
C CYS A 862 -21.91 -8.51 9.95
N ARG A 863 -20.63 -8.12 10.22
CA ARG A 863 -20.10 -7.85 11.55
C ARG A 863 -20.31 -8.98 12.57
N LEU A 864 -20.31 -10.24 12.12
CA LEU A 864 -20.47 -11.39 12.99
C LEU A 864 -19.41 -11.41 14.08
N ASP A 865 -19.85 -11.46 15.33
CA ASP A 865 -18.98 -11.74 16.47
C ASP A 865 -18.93 -13.27 16.72
N PRO A 866 -17.76 -13.92 16.55
CA PRO A 866 -17.63 -15.36 16.79
C PRO A 866 -18.01 -15.80 18.19
N SER A 867 -17.86 -14.94 19.19
CA SER A 867 -18.20 -15.25 20.59
C SER A 867 -19.71 -15.44 20.78
N SER A 868 -20.54 -14.73 20.02
CA SER A 868 -21.99 -14.85 20.08
C SER A 868 -22.51 -16.20 19.58
N LEU A 869 -21.84 -16.80 18.60
CA LEU A 869 -22.19 -18.14 18.08
C LEU A 869 -21.79 -19.26 19.06
N LEU A 870 -20.68 -19.09 19.78
CA LEU A 870 -20.25 -20.05 20.78
C LEU A 870 -21.18 -20.04 22.00
N GLN A 871 -21.74 -18.89 22.38
CA GLN A 871 -22.73 -18.79 23.46
C GLN A 871 -24.06 -19.43 23.07
N ALA A 872 -24.57 -19.16 21.86
CA ALA A 872 -25.79 -19.76 21.36
C ALA A 872 -25.71 -21.30 21.32
N SER A 873 -24.59 -21.88 20.90
CA SER A 873 -24.42 -23.34 20.89
C SER A 873 -24.30 -23.96 22.30
N VAL A 874 -23.85 -23.20 23.28
CA VAL A 874 -23.82 -23.64 24.69
C VAL A 874 -25.23 -23.56 25.31
N ASP A 875 -26.00 -22.53 24.99
CA ASP A 875 -27.35 -22.36 25.49
C ASP A 875 -28.29 -23.41 24.89
N GLU A 876 -28.22 -23.73 23.57
CA GLU A 876 -28.94 -24.84 22.94
C GLU A 876 -28.59 -26.21 23.56
N ALA A 877 -27.30 -26.47 23.82
CA ALA A 877 -26.85 -27.71 24.43
C ALA A 877 -27.32 -27.85 25.90
N ILE A 878 -27.59 -26.74 26.60
CA ILE A 878 -28.15 -26.73 27.96
C ILE A 878 -29.67 -26.98 27.91
N GLU A 879 -30.37 -26.38 26.95
CA GLU A 879 -31.84 -26.62 26.77
C GLU A 879 -32.13 -28.06 26.34
N GLU A 880 -31.30 -28.67 25.46
CA GLU A 880 -31.44 -30.09 25.10
C GLU A 880 -31.06 -31.07 26.23
N SER A 881 -30.36 -30.62 27.25
CA SER A 881 -30.00 -31.48 28.42
C SER A 881 -31.04 -31.42 29.55
N ASP A 882 -31.98 -30.48 29.51
CA ASP A 882 -33.05 -30.29 30.52
C ASP A 882 -34.41 -30.86 30.06
N ASP A 883 -34.54 -31.34 28.80
CA ASP A 883 -35.68 -32.15 28.30
C ASP A 883 -35.32 -33.66 28.33
#